data_e11b785f3831771f2290addbf2d08396
#
_entry.id   e11b785f3831771f2290addbf2d08396
#
_cell.length_a   1.000
_cell.length_b   1.000
_cell.length_c   1.000
_cell.angle_alpha   90.00
_cell.angle_beta   90.00
_cell.angle_gamma   90.00
#
_symmetry.space_group_name_H-M   'P 1'
#
loop_
_entity.id
_entity.type
_entity.pdbx_description
1 polymer ?
#
loop_
_entity_poly.entity_id
_entity_poly.type
_entity_poly.pdbx_seq_one_letter_code
_entity_poly.pdbx_strand_id
1 'polypeptide(L)'
;MATALILENSPLGGRARIHRLAIGLICLLSLPVTAAAQTPGVESDLPADGYVARNTSFQLHIDPASHPEDARLAFFIDATDVTALFRPAGGGAFRYAGELMPLPSGEHELVVFSVDGEAWIELDRLPLRVLTAGGFERVSADPSLSLSLDRPLGRGLAPAPDGPGAPLEQTFSGQLTFNGDFLRSGTTFGVSATVIGTSEQEQALRYGLKGDDAPRVDLSDYTLRSARGPFDLSVGHVQFGRHRHLAEGFGGRGAQLSLAAGRLDAAFTVSSGSQVVGWSDLFGFERPDHRMASASLGLEVLDRPGGLRLELSALDGSVLPLTDFNQGAIVDAEESRGMAVRAVASDASGRLRLDGGLSRSTLRVPADPALEAWDGSHSLFLYAQVQPMLEPGYEFVPVEETTADARYLEADVDLLRDIPLGASRTFALSIGYRHERVDPLYRSLAAYAAADQASHHVQLTGDVAGLVLNASHTRLQDNLDEIASILKTLTRRTGAGVTAPLAQIFQVGEGAEWLPMVQLTLDRTHQFGRALPENGGFDPSHIPDQVSDTRSAALNWQWQRLGFGYRLDLSRQDNRQPGRENADFKTRVHAFSTQLMPTPTLMLDLGLDFDRAESEEEGQVDLRRRFGVGANWAAFARTSIALNASRADDRDAADTRRREALQFSGQLSSALPWLGEHGGTFFLRYSRSLERFEDREFDLDESFAMWSWDSGLSFTFF
;
A
#
# COMPACT_ATOMS: atom_id res chain seq x y z
N MET A 1 20.37 -39.37 30.50
CA MET A 1 19.34 -40.41 30.69
C MET A 1 18.18 -39.99 29.78
N ALA A 2 18.03 -40.71 28.70
CA ALA A 2 17.01 -40.48 27.69
C ALA A 2 15.76 -41.28 28.07
N THR A 3 14.62 -40.65 28.09
CA THR A 3 13.33 -41.32 28.22
C THR A 3 12.55 -41.05 26.92
N ALA A 4 12.46 -42.09 26.10
CA ALA A 4 11.67 -42.12 24.88
C ALA A 4 10.18 -42.16 25.24
N LEU A 5 9.40 -41.27 24.67
CA LEU A 5 7.93 -41.28 24.68
C LEU A 5 7.46 -41.80 23.33
N ILE A 6 6.93 -43.01 23.37
CA ILE A 6 6.20 -43.65 22.28
C ILE A 6 4.85 -42.94 22.13
N LEU A 7 4.57 -42.41 20.96
CA LEU A 7 3.27 -41.84 20.61
C LEU A 7 2.51 -42.87 19.77
N GLU A 8 1.47 -43.41 20.37
CA GLU A 8 0.45 -44.20 19.66
C GLU A 8 -0.38 -43.30 18.71
N ASN A 9 -0.53 -43.81 17.52
CA ASN A 9 -1.38 -43.22 16.48
C ASN A 9 -2.86 -43.38 16.86
N SER A 10 -3.56 -42.25 16.98
CA SER A 10 -5.03 -42.18 16.94
C SER A 10 -5.46 -41.21 15.83
N PRO A 11 -6.39 -41.60 14.96
CA PRO A 11 -6.87 -40.80 13.85
C PRO A 11 -8.03 -39.92 14.30
N LEU A 12 -7.76 -38.74 14.88
CA LEU A 12 -8.75 -37.73 15.16
C LEU A 12 -8.12 -36.32 15.02
N GLY A 13 -8.50 -35.70 13.94
CA GLY A 13 -8.66 -34.25 13.76
C GLY A 13 -7.50 -33.33 14.12
N GLY A 14 -6.92 -32.68 13.13
CA GLY A 14 -5.89 -31.63 13.21
C GLY A 14 -6.15 -30.41 14.12
N ARG A 15 -7.17 -30.44 14.96
CA ARG A 15 -7.59 -29.31 15.84
C ARG A 15 -6.79 -29.14 17.14
N ALA A 16 -5.94 -30.11 17.54
CA ALA A 16 -5.32 -30.09 18.87
C ALA A 16 -3.85 -29.62 18.91
N ARG A 17 -3.19 -29.39 17.78
CA ARG A 17 -1.74 -29.10 17.75
C ARG A 17 -1.35 -27.64 17.90
N ILE A 18 -2.23 -26.70 17.58
CA ILE A 18 -1.93 -25.26 17.65
C ILE A 18 -1.89 -24.74 19.10
N HIS A 19 -2.68 -25.35 20.02
CA HIS A 19 -2.71 -24.93 21.44
C HIS A 19 -1.44 -25.26 22.24
N ARG A 20 -0.57 -26.16 21.76
CA ARG A 20 0.63 -26.57 22.51
C ARG A 20 1.89 -25.76 22.20
N LEU A 21 1.94 -25.05 21.08
CA LEU A 21 3.07 -24.17 20.73
C LEU A 21 2.98 -22.80 21.42
N ALA A 22 1.77 -22.33 21.71
CA ALA A 22 1.58 -21.02 22.37
C ALA A 22 1.89 -21.02 23.88
N ILE A 23 1.80 -22.16 24.55
CA ILE A 23 2.02 -22.28 26.02
C ILE A 23 3.52 -22.39 26.36
N GLY A 24 4.36 -22.88 25.46
CA GLY A 24 5.80 -23.04 25.71
C GLY A 24 6.61 -21.75 25.75
N LEU A 25 6.11 -20.65 25.20
CA LEU A 25 6.87 -19.39 25.07
C LEU A 25 6.62 -18.39 26.20
N ILE A 26 5.61 -18.60 27.04
CA ILE A 26 5.22 -17.65 28.13
C ILE A 26 6.06 -17.84 29.41
N CYS A 27 6.75 -18.98 29.58
CA CYS A 27 7.46 -19.30 30.84
C CYS A 27 8.92 -18.83 30.92
N LEU A 28 9.47 -18.05 29.97
CA LEU A 28 10.88 -17.67 29.95
C LEU A 28 11.19 -16.22 30.39
N LEU A 29 10.23 -15.52 30.99
CA LEU A 29 10.33 -14.08 31.24
C LEU A 29 10.34 -13.70 32.74
N SER A 30 11.19 -14.32 33.54
CA SER A 30 11.50 -13.80 34.88
C SER A 30 13.00 -13.81 35.14
N LEU A 31 13.69 -12.73 34.77
CA LEU A 31 15.06 -12.42 35.26
C LEU A 31 15.03 -11.12 36.05
N PRO A 32 15.68 -11.08 37.23
CA PRO A 32 15.67 -9.91 38.08
C PRO A 32 16.66 -8.85 37.61
N VAL A 33 16.19 -7.59 37.57
CA VAL A 33 17.04 -6.40 37.35
C VAL A 33 17.69 -6.02 38.67
N THR A 34 19.01 -5.98 38.70
CA THR A 34 19.81 -5.50 39.82
C THR A 34 19.82 -3.97 39.87
N ALA A 35 19.41 -3.41 40.98
CA ALA A 35 19.46 -1.97 41.26
C ALA A 35 20.89 -1.53 41.64
N ALA A 36 21.31 -0.37 41.10
CA ALA A 36 22.58 0.29 41.49
C ALA A 36 22.39 1.14 42.73
N ALA A 37 23.38 1.14 43.59
CA ALA A 37 23.41 1.85 44.88
C ALA A 37 23.65 3.36 44.69
N GLN A 38 22.86 4.18 45.38
CA GLN A 38 22.97 5.63 45.44
C GLN A 38 23.89 6.06 46.64
N THR A 39 24.64 7.12 46.43
CA THR A 39 25.44 7.82 47.48
C THR A 39 24.57 8.94 48.09
N PRO A 40 24.56 9.13 49.42
CA PRO A 40 23.54 9.92 50.06
C PRO A 40 23.93 11.39 50.22
N GLY A 41 23.20 12.26 49.59
CA GLY A 41 23.19 13.70 49.85
C GLY A 41 21.79 14.25 50.02
N VAL A 42 20.82 13.73 49.24
CA VAL A 42 19.41 14.12 49.28
C VAL A 42 18.54 12.89 49.24
N GLU A 43 17.71 12.72 50.27
CA GLU A 43 16.64 11.69 50.25
C GLU A 43 15.34 12.30 49.71
N SER A 44 14.63 11.59 48.86
CA SER A 44 13.36 12.03 48.33
C SER A 44 12.26 11.00 48.58
N ASP A 45 11.02 11.45 48.74
CA ASP A 45 9.83 10.60 48.76
C ASP A 45 9.29 10.31 47.34
N LEU A 46 10.09 10.68 46.33
CA LEU A 46 9.76 10.32 44.93
C LEU A 46 9.77 8.81 44.74
N PRO A 47 8.89 8.26 43.89
CA PRO A 47 8.94 6.85 43.53
C PRO A 47 10.31 6.47 42.97
N ALA A 48 10.81 5.27 43.30
CA ALA A 48 12.12 4.79 42.86
C ALA A 48 12.31 4.77 41.32
N ASP A 49 11.21 4.69 40.56
CA ASP A 49 11.19 4.77 39.11
C ASP A 49 11.15 6.21 38.57
N GLY A 50 11.04 7.22 39.46
CA GLY A 50 11.01 8.64 39.15
C GLY A 50 9.69 9.14 38.53
N TYR A 51 8.66 8.30 38.41
CA TYR A 51 7.40 8.70 37.79
C TYR A 51 6.46 9.44 38.74
N VAL A 52 6.09 10.65 38.39
CA VAL A 52 5.17 11.49 39.17
C VAL A 52 4.07 12.09 38.33
N ALA A 53 2.91 12.30 38.91
CA ALA A 53 1.85 13.04 38.25
C ALA A 53 2.17 14.55 38.25
N ARG A 54 1.65 15.30 37.28
CA ARG A 54 1.89 16.75 37.14
C ARG A 54 1.61 17.56 38.41
N ASN A 55 0.60 17.16 39.16
CA ASN A 55 0.16 17.87 40.39
C ASN A 55 0.72 17.24 41.67
N THR A 56 1.70 16.35 41.55
CA THR A 56 2.26 15.67 42.70
C THR A 56 3.05 16.67 43.54
N SER A 57 2.76 16.69 44.87
CA SER A 57 3.66 17.31 45.87
C SER A 57 4.56 16.26 46.43
N PHE A 58 5.85 16.54 46.53
CA PHE A 58 6.86 15.62 47.05
C PHE A 58 7.79 16.35 47.99
N GLN A 59 8.51 15.60 48.86
CA GLN A 59 9.46 16.13 49.82
C GLN A 59 10.87 15.66 49.51
N LEU A 60 11.82 16.59 49.71
CA LEU A 60 13.23 16.30 49.69
C LEU A 60 13.78 16.49 51.13
N HIS A 61 14.47 15.51 51.60
CA HIS A 61 15.19 15.61 52.88
C HIS A 61 16.68 15.75 52.59
N ILE A 62 17.24 16.89 52.97
CA ILE A 62 18.65 17.23 52.76
C ILE A 62 19.37 17.06 54.06
N ASP A 63 20.41 16.23 54.06
CA ASP A 63 21.24 16.02 55.25
C ASP A 63 21.94 17.34 55.64
N PRO A 64 21.67 17.88 56.84
CA PRO A 64 22.34 19.10 57.30
C PRO A 64 23.86 19.03 57.29
N ALA A 65 24.44 17.82 57.33
CA ALA A 65 25.90 17.64 57.28
C ALA A 65 26.46 17.79 55.83
N SER A 66 25.60 17.80 54.82
CA SER A 66 26.00 17.88 53.40
C SER A 66 26.19 19.31 52.88
N HIS A 67 25.85 20.35 53.68
CA HIS A 67 25.98 21.76 53.30
C HIS A 67 26.28 22.64 54.52
N PRO A 68 26.96 23.81 54.37
CA PRO A 68 27.18 24.76 55.47
C PRO A 68 25.88 25.30 56.05
N GLU A 69 25.87 25.56 57.39
CA GLU A 69 24.65 26.07 58.07
C GLU A 69 24.13 27.39 57.49
N ASP A 70 24.99 28.24 56.94
CA ASP A 70 24.65 29.55 56.35
C ASP A 70 24.39 29.50 54.84
N ALA A 71 24.57 28.33 54.18
CA ALA A 71 24.35 28.21 52.72
C ALA A 71 22.88 28.20 52.32
N ARG A 72 22.55 28.88 51.23
CA ARG A 72 21.21 28.86 50.64
C ARG A 72 21.08 27.61 49.76
N LEU A 73 19.91 26.97 49.84
CA LEU A 73 19.58 25.92 48.89
C LEU A 73 18.89 26.50 47.68
N ALA A 74 19.21 26.00 46.49
CA ALA A 74 18.57 26.33 45.25
C ALA A 74 18.15 25.05 44.52
N PHE A 75 16.95 25.04 43.95
CA PHE A 75 16.34 23.91 43.30
C PHE A 75 16.06 24.26 41.82
N PHE A 76 16.55 23.43 40.94
CA PHE A 76 16.37 23.61 39.51
C PHE A 76 15.70 22.40 38.90
N ILE A 77 14.68 22.63 38.05
CA ILE A 77 14.18 21.61 37.15
C ILE A 77 14.72 21.97 35.76
N ASP A 78 15.58 21.11 35.23
CA ASP A 78 16.45 21.36 34.08
C ASP A 78 17.25 22.70 34.26
N ALA A 79 16.93 23.71 33.46
CA ALA A 79 17.55 25.04 33.56
C ALA A 79 16.67 26.08 34.29
N THR A 80 15.51 25.69 34.81
CA THR A 80 14.54 26.60 35.43
C THR A 80 14.69 26.61 36.94
N ASP A 81 14.96 27.79 37.53
CA ASP A 81 14.98 28.00 38.99
C ASP A 81 13.54 27.87 39.55
N VAL A 82 13.34 26.83 40.34
CA VAL A 82 12.04 26.54 41.02
C VAL A 82 12.16 26.68 42.54
N THR A 83 13.21 27.29 43.03
CA THR A 83 13.50 27.46 44.48
C THR A 83 12.30 28.04 45.23
N ALA A 84 11.61 29.01 44.65
CA ALA A 84 10.44 29.65 45.26
C ALA A 84 9.24 28.71 45.46
N LEU A 85 9.22 27.57 44.77
CA LEU A 85 8.17 26.56 44.87
C LEU A 85 8.43 25.50 45.96
N PHE A 86 9.66 25.49 46.50
CA PHE A 86 10.04 24.63 47.62
C PHE A 86 9.83 25.35 48.93
N ARG A 87 9.03 24.78 49.82
CA ARG A 87 8.76 25.34 51.16
C ARG A 87 9.44 24.49 52.24
N PRO A 88 10.14 25.12 53.17
CA PRO A 88 10.68 24.39 54.33
C PRO A 88 9.57 23.69 55.12
N ALA A 89 9.74 22.39 55.36
CA ALA A 89 8.78 21.54 56.08
C ALA A 89 9.29 21.14 57.50
N GLY A 90 10.48 21.67 57.92
CA GLY A 90 11.13 21.39 59.21
C GLY A 90 12.11 20.21 59.13
N GLY A 91 13.14 20.21 59.97
CA GLY A 91 14.11 19.09 60.08
C GLY A 91 14.91 18.79 58.83
N GLY A 92 15.23 19.81 58.02
CA GLY A 92 15.96 19.62 56.76
C GLY A 92 15.12 19.20 55.58
N ALA A 93 13.80 19.11 55.75
CA ALA A 93 12.85 18.75 54.68
C ALA A 93 12.34 19.97 53.91
N PHE A 94 12.25 19.84 52.58
CA PHE A 94 11.69 20.82 51.65
C PHE A 94 10.59 20.19 50.84
N ARG A 95 9.40 20.82 50.83
CA ARG A 95 8.24 20.32 50.09
C ARG A 95 8.02 21.13 48.85
N TYR A 96 7.97 20.46 47.70
CA TYR A 96 7.49 21.03 46.44
C TYR A 96 5.99 21.17 46.45
N ALA A 97 5.47 22.35 46.15
CA ALA A 97 4.04 22.66 46.14
C ALA A 97 3.47 22.53 44.71
N GLY A 98 3.29 21.30 44.23
CA GLY A 98 2.75 21.01 42.90
C GLY A 98 1.31 21.55 42.63
N GLU A 99 0.60 21.91 43.71
CA GLU A 99 -0.69 22.56 43.65
C GLU A 99 -0.61 24.01 43.11
N LEU A 100 0.52 24.69 43.31
CA LEU A 100 0.70 26.07 42.87
C LEU A 100 1.19 26.16 41.43
N MET A 101 2.03 25.22 41.01
CA MET A 101 2.56 25.14 39.67
C MET A 101 2.72 23.66 39.25
N PRO A 102 1.87 23.16 38.35
CA PRO A 102 2.01 21.80 37.85
C PRO A 102 3.35 21.62 37.13
N LEU A 103 3.99 20.48 37.37
CA LEU A 103 5.23 20.12 36.66
C LEU A 103 4.96 20.01 35.15
N PRO A 104 5.89 20.44 34.29
CA PRO A 104 5.81 20.16 32.86
C PRO A 104 5.88 18.64 32.65
N SER A 105 5.14 18.12 31.67
CA SER A 105 5.19 16.68 31.33
C SER A 105 6.43 16.35 30.52
N GLY A 106 7.04 15.19 30.79
CA GLY A 106 8.23 14.70 30.11
C GLY A 106 9.32 14.21 31.08
N GLU A 107 10.50 14.00 30.53
CA GLU A 107 11.71 13.67 31.32
C GLU A 107 12.40 14.95 31.69
N HIS A 108 12.62 15.13 32.98
CA HIS A 108 13.31 16.29 33.59
C HIS A 108 14.33 15.82 34.59
N GLU A 109 15.22 16.73 34.99
CA GLU A 109 16.17 16.51 36.06
C GLU A 109 15.95 17.57 37.14
N LEU A 110 15.73 17.13 38.39
CA LEU A 110 15.71 18.00 39.55
C LEU A 110 17.10 18.05 40.11
N VAL A 111 17.75 19.22 40.09
CA VAL A 111 19.09 19.42 40.62
C VAL A 111 19.00 20.30 41.86
N VAL A 112 19.66 19.86 42.92
CA VAL A 112 19.75 20.57 44.22
C VAL A 112 21.12 21.14 44.36
N PHE A 113 21.22 22.44 44.57
CA PHE A 113 22.47 23.14 44.82
C PHE A 113 22.52 23.74 46.22
N SER A 114 23.70 23.68 46.83
CA SER A 114 24.10 24.52 47.96
C SER A 114 24.83 25.74 47.44
N VAL A 115 24.40 26.93 47.85
CA VAL A 115 24.98 28.21 47.39
C VAL A 115 25.56 28.93 48.57
N ASP A 116 26.91 29.05 48.61
CA ASP A 116 27.67 29.80 49.60
C ASP A 116 28.40 30.94 48.90
N GLY A 117 27.89 32.17 49.06
CA GLY A 117 28.39 33.33 48.34
C GLY A 117 28.28 33.19 46.82
N GLU A 118 29.42 33.11 46.13
CA GLU A 118 29.52 32.91 44.69
C GLU A 118 29.71 31.42 44.30
N ALA A 119 29.89 30.53 45.27
CA ALA A 119 30.16 29.12 45.05
C ALA A 119 28.82 28.32 44.97
N TRP A 120 28.65 27.59 43.90
CA TRP A 120 27.52 26.69 43.68
C TRP A 120 28.02 25.25 43.73
N ILE A 121 27.53 24.47 44.68
CA ILE A 121 27.88 23.05 44.84
C ILE A 121 26.65 22.22 44.57
N GLU A 122 26.70 21.35 43.57
CA GLU A 122 25.62 20.37 43.29
C GLU A 122 25.61 19.32 44.39
N LEU A 123 24.50 19.20 45.11
CA LEU A 123 24.32 18.22 46.18
C LEU A 123 23.82 16.91 45.65
N ASP A 124 22.85 16.95 44.72
CA ASP A 124 22.31 15.77 44.11
C ASP A 124 21.51 16.12 42.83
N ARG A 125 21.28 15.08 42.01
CA ARG A 125 20.58 15.16 40.76
C ARG A 125 19.60 14.00 40.68
N LEU A 126 18.32 14.30 40.73
CA LEU A 126 17.23 13.34 40.77
C LEU A 126 16.48 13.31 39.41
N PRO A 127 16.35 12.14 38.76
CA PRO A 127 15.55 12.04 37.57
C PRO A 127 14.05 12.22 37.91
N LEU A 128 13.35 13.04 37.15
CA LEU A 128 11.96 13.37 37.34
C LEU A 128 11.19 13.11 36.06
N ARG A 129 10.37 12.07 36.05
CA ARG A 129 9.56 11.69 34.92
C ARG A 129 8.11 12.08 35.15
N VAL A 130 7.69 13.18 34.55
CA VAL A 130 6.37 13.77 34.81
C VAL A 130 5.37 13.25 33.80
N LEU A 131 4.37 12.56 34.31
CA LEU A 131 3.29 11.97 33.52
C LEU A 131 2.33 13.06 33.00
N THR A 132 1.77 12.84 31.79
CA THR A 132 0.68 13.66 31.24
C THR A 132 -0.61 13.44 32.04
N ALA A 133 -1.67 14.18 31.71
CA ALA A 133 -2.97 14.09 32.38
C ALA A 133 -3.57 12.67 32.39
N GLY A 134 -3.22 11.81 31.45
CA GLY A 134 -3.66 10.40 31.38
C GLY A 134 -2.76 9.40 32.11
N GLY A 135 -1.72 9.87 32.82
CA GLY A 135 -0.74 9.01 33.48
C GLY A 135 0.34 8.46 32.55
N PHE A 136 0.53 9.06 31.37
CA PHE A 136 1.58 8.73 30.41
C PHE A 136 2.68 9.81 30.43
N GLU A 137 3.92 9.43 30.11
CA GLU A 137 5.06 10.34 29.96
C GLU A 137 4.92 11.24 28.74
N ARG A 138 4.47 10.65 27.64
CA ARG A 138 4.19 11.33 26.38
C ARG A 138 2.87 10.82 25.81
N VAL A 139 2.09 11.75 25.30
CA VAL A 139 0.85 11.47 24.54
C VAL A 139 0.94 12.23 23.23
N SER A 140 0.81 11.52 22.15
CA SER A 140 0.54 12.07 20.82
C SER A 140 -0.79 11.48 20.37
N ALA A 141 -1.79 12.29 20.16
CA ALA A 141 -3.09 11.86 19.68
C ALA A 141 -3.52 12.78 18.55
N ASP A 142 -3.85 12.17 17.44
CA ASP A 142 -4.26 12.85 16.21
C ASP A 142 -5.62 12.28 15.76
N PRO A 143 -6.72 12.75 16.39
CA PRO A 143 -8.06 12.45 15.91
C PRO A 143 -8.35 13.25 14.64
N SER A 144 -9.08 12.65 13.71
CA SER A 144 -9.57 13.31 12.51
C SER A 144 -11.00 12.86 12.25
N LEU A 145 -11.91 13.81 12.17
CA LEU A 145 -13.30 13.58 11.80
C LEU A 145 -13.61 14.33 10.51
N SER A 146 -13.89 13.61 9.45
CA SER A 146 -14.41 14.17 8.21
C SER A 146 -15.90 13.84 8.07
N LEU A 147 -16.67 14.85 7.75
CA LEU A 147 -18.11 14.74 7.48
C LEU A 147 -18.40 15.36 6.14
N SER A 148 -19.19 14.68 5.32
CA SER A 148 -19.65 15.17 4.02
C SER A 148 -21.16 15.08 3.95
N LEU A 149 -21.76 16.15 3.48
CA LEU A 149 -23.17 16.25 3.18
C LEU A 149 -23.30 16.60 1.71
N ASP A 150 -23.83 15.69 0.91
CA ASP A 150 -24.10 15.89 -0.49
C ASP A 150 -25.60 15.98 -0.75
N ARG A 151 -26.00 17.01 -1.45
CA ARG A 151 -27.41 17.26 -1.82
C ARG A 151 -27.53 17.47 -3.31
N PRO A 152 -28.13 16.54 -4.06
CA PRO A 152 -28.49 16.77 -5.43
C PRO A 152 -29.59 17.83 -5.50
N LEU A 153 -29.37 18.86 -6.29
CA LEU A 153 -30.32 19.96 -6.51
C LEU A 153 -31.21 19.71 -7.74
N GLY A 154 -30.74 18.90 -8.66
CA GLY A 154 -31.47 18.53 -9.85
C GLY A 154 -30.71 17.56 -10.74
N ARG A 155 -31.42 16.69 -11.40
CA ARG A 155 -30.92 15.76 -12.44
C ARG A 155 -31.89 15.74 -13.61
N GLY A 156 -31.36 15.53 -14.79
CA GLY A 156 -32.17 15.32 -15.98
C GLY A 156 -31.50 14.39 -16.96
N LEU A 157 -32.32 13.58 -17.63
CA LEU A 157 -31.91 12.68 -18.70
C LEU A 157 -32.84 12.94 -19.88
N ALA A 158 -32.30 13.00 -21.08
CA ALA A 158 -33.07 13.11 -22.31
C ALA A 158 -32.51 12.13 -23.36
N PRO A 159 -33.32 11.26 -23.97
CA PRO A 159 -34.76 11.12 -23.70
C PRO A 159 -35.03 10.69 -22.25
N ALA A 160 -36.13 11.18 -21.68
CA ALA A 160 -36.51 10.80 -20.33
C ALA A 160 -36.86 9.31 -20.29
N PRO A 161 -36.39 8.57 -19.26
CA PRO A 161 -36.83 7.17 -19.11
C PRO A 161 -38.32 7.09 -18.85
N ASP A 162 -38.92 6.01 -19.32
CA ASP A 162 -40.31 5.70 -19.01
C ASP A 162 -40.42 5.40 -17.50
N GLY A 163 -41.03 6.30 -16.75
CA GLY A 163 -41.24 6.13 -15.30
C GLY A 163 -40.90 7.34 -14.47
N PRO A 164 -41.21 7.33 -13.18
CA PRO A 164 -40.82 8.39 -12.26
C PRO A 164 -39.27 8.41 -12.15
N GLY A 165 -38.68 9.59 -12.31
CA GLY A 165 -37.24 9.78 -12.11
C GLY A 165 -36.81 9.35 -10.72
N ALA A 166 -35.57 8.86 -10.58
CA ALA A 166 -35.02 8.50 -9.29
C ALA A 166 -35.11 9.68 -8.29
N PRO A 167 -35.54 9.45 -7.07
CA PRO A 167 -35.65 10.50 -6.06
C PRO A 167 -34.31 11.19 -5.85
N LEU A 168 -34.37 12.52 -5.59
CA LEU A 168 -33.20 13.30 -5.23
C LEU A 168 -32.98 13.15 -3.73
N GLU A 169 -32.24 12.13 -3.32
CA GLU A 169 -31.94 11.88 -1.93
C GLU A 169 -30.68 12.61 -1.49
N GLN A 170 -30.74 13.20 -0.32
CA GLN A 170 -29.62 13.82 0.35
C GLN A 170 -28.77 12.76 0.98
N THR A 171 -27.45 12.77 0.74
CA THR A 171 -26.53 11.80 1.31
C THR A 171 -25.65 12.43 2.38
N PHE A 172 -25.45 11.72 3.44
CA PHE A 172 -24.52 12.07 4.50
C PHE A 172 -23.51 10.94 4.66
N SER A 173 -22.21 11.29 4.67
CA SER A 173 -21.14 10.35 4.95
C SER A 173 -20.17 10.94 5.96
N GLY A 174 -19.50 10.08 6.70
CA GLY A 174 -18.52 10.50 7.69
C GLY A 174 -17.46 9.44 7.93
N GLN A 175 -16.27 9.89 8.27
CA GLN A 175 -15.15 9.06 8.66
C GLN A 175 -14.50 9.66 9.90
N LEU A 176 -14.42 8.87 10.97
CA LEU A 176 -13.66 9.18 12.16
C LEU A 176 -12.39 8.31 12.16
N THR A 177 -11.23 8.95 12.14
CA THR A 177 -9.95 8.29 12.31
C THR A 177 -9.32 8.75 13.60
N PHE A 178 -8.79 7.83 14.36
CA PHE A 178 -8.04 8.11 15.57
C PHE A 178 -6.68 7.43 15.49
N ASN A 179 -5.61 8.19 15.66
CA ASN A 179 -4.26 7.68 15.82
C ASN A 179 -3.69 8.24 17.13
N GLY A 180 -3.10 7.40 17.94
CA GLY A 180 -2.52 7.83 19.20
C GLY A 180 -1.35 6.97 19.62
N ASP A 181 -0.28 7.62 20.09
CA ASP A 181 0.87 6.98 20.70
C ASP A 181 1.04 7.48 22.14
N PHE A 182 1.21 6.54 23.02
CA PHE A 182 1.27 6.76 24.46
C PHE A 182 2.53 6.07 25.00
N LEU A 183 3.36 6.80 25.70
CA LEU A 183 4.58 6.27 26.34
C LEU A 183 4.43 6.21 27.85
N ARG A 184 4.76 5.06 28.45
CA ARG A 184 4.80 4.88 29.90
C ARG A 184 5.83 3.83 30.28
N SER A 185 6.77 4.17 31.17
CA SER A 185 7.81 3.25 31.70
C SER A 185 8.56 2.48 30.60
N GLY A 186 8.91 3.18 29.52
CA GLY A 186 9.58 2.57 28.36
C GLY A 186 8.70 1.63 27.54
N THR A 187 7.38 1.60 27.79
CA THR A 187 6.39 0.88 26.98
C THR A 187 5.63 1.88 26.11
N THR A 188 5.66 1.68 24.81
CA THR A 188 4.84 2.44 23.86
C THR A 188 3.53 1.71 23.61
N PHE A 189 2.41 2.40 23.73
CA PHE A 189 1.09 1.93 23.31
C PHE A 189 0.66 2.74 22.13
N GLY A 190 0.32 2.08 21.02
CA GLY A 190 -0.25 2.68 19.82
C GLY A 190 -1.71 2.26 19.67
N VAL A 191 -2.56 3.18 19.27
CA VAL A 191 -3.97 2.94 18.94
C VAL A 191 -4.25 3.60 17.59
N SER A 192 -4.78 2.85 16.65
CA SER A 192 -5.30 3.37 15.39
C SER A 192 -6.69 2.77 15.17
N ALA A 193 -7.65 3.58 14.76
CA ALA A 193 -9.01 3.11 14.47
C ALA A 193 -9.67 4.02 13.43
N THR A 194 -10.43 3.42 12.51
CA THR A 194 -11.21 4.11 11.50
C THR A 194 -12.66 3.62 11.56
N VAL A 195 -13.59 4.54 11.78
CA VAL A 195 -15.03 4.30 11.76
C VAL A 195 -15.64 5.05 10.57
N ILE A 196 -16.45 4.37 9.79
CA ILE A 196 -17.11 4.91 8.61
C ILE A 196 -18.62 4.92 8.83
N GLY A 197 -19.27 6.01 8.41
CA GLY A 197 -20.71 6.18 8.48
C GLY A 197 -21.31 6.69 7.19
N THR A 198 -22.51 6.23 6.84
CA THR A 198 -23.25 6.69 5.65
C THR A 198 -24.74 6.69 5.90
N SER A 199 -25.48 7.61 5.27
CA SER A 199 -26.93 7.60 5.24
C SER A 199 -27.51 6.67 4.19
N GLU A 200 -26.72 6.34 3.15
CA GLU A 200 -27.12 5.43 2.09
C GLU A 200 -26.86 3.97 2.48
N GLN A 201 -27.90 3.16 2.48
CA GLN A 201 -27.80 1.76 2.88
C GLN A 201 -26.86 0.96 1.97
N GLU A 202 -26.93 1.21 0.68
CA GLU A 202 -26.11 0.53 -0.33
C GLU A 202 -24.62 0.85 -0.23
N GLN A 203 -24.26 1.99 0.40
CA GLN A 203 -22.88 2.41 0.66
C GLN A 203 -22.38 1.97 2.05
N ALA A 204 -23.22 1.29 2.85
CA ALA A 204 -22.80 0.77 4.14
C ALA A 204 -21.64 -0.24 3.97
N LEU A 205 -20.64 -0.15 4.84
CA LEU A 205 -19.37 -0.90 4.74
C LEU A 205 -19.56 -2.41 4.52
N ARG A 206 -20.63 -2.99 5.07
CA ARG A 206 -20.96 -4.42 4.95
C ARG A 206 -22.21 -4.69 4.11
N TYR A 207 -22.62 -3.77 3.25
CA TYR A 207 -23.82 -3.97 2.43
C TYR A 207 -23.74 -5.23 1.55
N GLY A 208 -22.60 -5.47 0.91
CA GLY A 208 -22.40 -6.69 0.09
C GLY A 208 -22.53 -8.02 0.86
N LEU A 209 -22.37 -8.00 2.19
CA LEU A 209 -22.47 -9.18 3.04
C LEU A 209 -23.84 -9.30 3.75
N LYS A 210 -24.52 -8.20 4.03
CA LYS A 210 -25.69 -8.12 4.88
C LYS A 210 -26.92 -7.48 4.21
N GLY A 211 -26.75 -6.93 3.02
CA GLY A 211 -27.82 -6.20 2.35
C GLY A 211 -28.36 -5.05 3.21
N ASP A 212 -29.68 -4.94 3.30
CA ASP A 212 -30.37 -3.90 4.06
C ASP A 212 -30.15 -3.97 5.59
N ASP A 213 -29.66 -5.09 6.11
CA ASP A 213 -29.30 -5.27 7.52
C ASP A 213 -27.89 -4.76 7.86
N ALA A 214 -27.15 -4.21 6.91
CA ALA A 214 -25.83 -3.67 7.14
C ALA A 214 -25.88 -2.42 8.02
N PRO A 215 -25.05 -2.32 9.09
CA PRO A 215 -25.00 -1.12 9.92
C PRO A 215 -24.53 0.08 9.11
N ARG A 216 -25.22 1.21 9.23
CA ARG A 216 -24.85 2.47 8.57
C ARG A 216 -23.60 3.11 9.15
N VAL A 217 -23.22 2.77 10.37
CA VAL A 217 -21.97 3.19 11.03
C VAL A 217 -21.24 1.94 11.48
N ASP A 218 -20.02 1.76 11.00
CA ASP A 218 -19.26 0.56 11.29
C ASP A 218 -17.76 0.81 11.39
N LEU A 219 -17.05 -0.14 12.03
CA LEU A 219 -15.61 -0.13 12.20
C LEU A 219 -14.93 -0.69 10.94
N SER A 220 -14.19 0.16 10.22
CA SER A 220 -13.42 -0.27 9.06
C SER A 220 -12.19 -1.07 9.48
N ASP A 221 -11.30 -0.41 10.19
CA ASP A 221 -10.05 -0.98 10.66
C ASP A 221 -9.71 -0.47 12.05
N TYR A 222 -8.86 -1.23 12.75
CA TYR A 222 -8.23 -0.81 13.99
C TYR A 222 -6.95 -1.59 14.24
N THR A 223 -6.03 -1.00 14.99
CA THR A 223 -4.84 -1.64 15.50
C THR A 223 -4.52 -1.14 16.90
N LEU A 224 -4.29 -2.07 17.82
CA LEU A 224 -3.77 -1.81 19.15
C LEU A 224 -2.35 -2.37 19.21
N ARG A 225 -1.38 -1.53 19.53
CA ARG A 225 0.04 -1.90 19.60
C ARG A 225 0.59 -1.69 20.99
N SER A 226 1.42 -2.61 21.46
CA SER A 226 2.17 -2.47 22.69
C SER A 226 3.62 -2.92 22.47
N ALA A 227 4.58 -1.99 22.58
CA ALA A 227 5.99 -2.28 22.36
C ALA A 227 6.80 -1.96 23.62
N ARG A 228 7.64 -2.91 24.06
CA ARG A 228 8.56 -2.74 25.18
C ARG A 228 9.86 -3.49 24.94
N GLY A 229 10.98 -2.75 24.92
CA GLY A 229 12.29 -3.34 24.63
C GLY A 229 12.27 -4.09 23.29
N PRO A 230 12.64 -5.38 23.26
CA PRO A 230 12.66 -6.16 22.03
C PRO A 230 11.28 -6.67 21.57
N PHE A 231 10.24 -6.53 22.38
CA PHE A 231 8.90 -7.10 22.11
C PHE A 231 7.95 -6.06 21.54
N ASP A 232 7.18 -6.45 20.54
CA ASP A 232 6.11 -5.67 19.93
C ASP A 232 4.90 -6.57 19.69
N LEU A 233 3.79 -6.25 20.32
CA LEU A 233 2.51 -6.93 20.20
C LEU A 233 1.52 -6.01 19.50
N SER A 234 0.93 -6.46 18.42
CA SER A 234 -0.13 -5.77 17.69
C SER A 234 -1.39 -6.64 17.63
N VAL A 235 -2.55 -6.06 17.85
CA VAL A 235 -3.88 -6.70 17.79
C VAL A 235 -4.81 -5.84 16.95
N GLY A 236 -5.62 -6.45 16.12
CA GLY A 236 -6.49 -5.78 15.15
C GLY A 236 -6.06 -6.09 13.72
N HIS A 237 -6.03 -5.09 12.85
CA HIS A 237 -5.54 -5.28 11.49
C HIS A 237 -4.01 -5.35 11.51
N VAL A 238 -3.49 -6.53 11.23
CA VAL A 238 -2.05 -6.82 11.18
C VAL A 238 -1.65 -7.24 9.78
N GLN A 239 -0.40 -6.94 9.41
CA GLN A 239 0.18 -7.36 8.14
C GLN A 239 1.38 -8.24 8.40
N PHE A 240 1.54 -9.30 7.61
CA PHE A 240 2.67 -10.21 7.70
C PHE A 240 3.14 -10.68 6.33
N GLY A 241 4.29 -11.35 6.34
CA GLY A 241 4.89 -11.93 5.15
C GLY A 241 6.01 -11.06 4.57
N ARG A 242 7.16 -11.70 4.40
CA ARG A 242 8.39 -11.11 3.87
C ARG A 242 8.92 -11.86 2.65
N HIS A 243 8.24 -12.94 2.26
CA HIS A 243 8.67 -13.78 1.15
C HIS A 243 7.68 -13.69 0.00
N ARG A 244 8.15 -13.24 -1.17
CA ARG A 244 7.38 -12.95 -2.39
C ARG A 244 6.35 -14.00 -2.77
N HIS A 245 6.71 -15.29 -2.69
CA HIS A 245 5.82 -16.37 -3.14
C HIS A 245 5.05 -17.05 -2.02
N LEU A 246 5.52 -16.98 -0.76
CA LEU A 246 4.85 -17.69 0.33
C LEU A 246 3.86 -16.79 1.08
N ALA A 247 4.32 -15.60 1.48
CA ALA A 247 3.49 -14.59 2.12
C ALA A 247 4.12 -13.22 1.90
N GLU A 248 3.39 -12.31 1.26
CA GLU A 248 3.87 -10.97 0.93
C GLU A 248 2.80 -9.94 1.30
N GLY A 249 3.06 -9.25 2.43
CA GLY A 249 2.18 -8.15 2.85
C GLY A 249 0.72 -8.57 3.06
N PHE A 250 0.46 -9.82 3.44
CA PHE A 250 -0.90 -10.28 3.68
C PHE A 250 -1.49 -9.58 4.90
N GLY A 251 -2.66 -9.00 4.74
CA GLY A 251 -3.36 -8.26 5.78
C GLY A 251 -4.62 -8.98 6.25
N GLY A 252 -4.81 -9.03 7.57
CA GLY A 252 -6.02 -9.60 8.16
C GLY A 252 -6.23 -9.10 9.58
N ARG A 253 -7.45 -9.30 10.10
CA ARG A 253 -7.74 -8.99 11.51
C ARG A 253 -7.24 -10.14 12.38
N GLY A 254 -6.43 -9.84 13.40
CA GLY A 254 -5.82 -10.85 14.23
C GLY A 254 -4.84 -10.30 15.25
N ALA A 255 -3.74 -11.03 15.51
CA ALA A 255 -2.68 -10.63 16.42
C ALA A 255 -1.31 -10.99 15.86
N GLN A 256 -0.33 -10.13 16.11
CA GLN A 256 1.07 -10.31 15.74
C GLN A 256 1.97 -10.03 16.94
N LEU A 257 2.90 -10.93 17.22
CA LEU A 257 3.97 -10.76 18.17
C LEU A 257 5.30 -10.72 17.43
N SER A 258 6.06 -9.65 17.61
CA SER A 258 7.39 -9.50 17.04
C SER A 258 8.44 -9.39 18.14
N LEU A 259 9.61 -9.92 17.88
CA LEU A 259 10.80 -9.88 18.73
C LEU A 259 11.97 -9.36 17.90
N ALA A 260 12.70 -8.35 18.39
CA ALA A 260 13.94 -7.86 17.78
C ALA A 260 15.04 -7.84 18.85
N ALA A 261 16.00 -8.75 18.73
CA ALA A 261 17.08 -8.93 19.71
C ALA A 261 18.45 -8.97 19.01
N GLY A 262 19.09 -7.81 18.92
CA GLY A 262 20.40 -7.68 18.27
C GLY A 262 20.32 -8.03 16.78
N ARG A 263 20.96 -9.14 16.38
CA ARG A 263 20.97 -9.62 14.99
C ARG A 263 19.80 -10.55 14.63
N LEU A 264 18.99 -10.90 15.61
CA LEU A 264 17.87 -11.84 15.45
C LEU A 264 16.57 -11.07 15.52
N ASP A 265 15.68 -11.30 14.59
CA ASP A 265 14.29 -10.92 14.69
C ASP A 265 13.36 -12.10 14.38
N ALA A 266 12.24 -12.13 15.06
CA ALA A 266 11.22 -13.13 14.84
C ALA A 266 9.83 -12.46 14.86
N ALA A 267 8.91 -12.97 14.08
CA ALA A 267 7.51 -12.56 14.15
C ALA A 267 6.61 -13.78 14.05
N PHE A 268 5.56 -13.76 14.83
CA PHE A 268 4.48 -14.75 14.79
C PHE A 268 3.16 -14.02 14.65
N THR A 269 2.36 -14.41 13.67
CA THR A 269 1.07 -13.77 13.37
C THR A 269 -0.01 -14.84 13.24
N VAL A 270 -1.16 -14.56 13.82
CA VAL A 270 -2.40 -15.31 13.59
C VAL A 270 -3.48 -14.30 13.21
N SER A 271 -4.12 -14.50 12.07
CA SER A 271 -5.13 -13.57 11.56
C SER A 271 -6.26 -14.31 10.84
N SER A 272 -7.34 -13.59 10.54
CA SER A 272 -8.32 -14.06 9.57
C SER A 272 -7.69 -14.18 8.19
N GLY A 273 -8.06 -15.21 7.45
CA GLY A 273 -7.71 -15.40 6.05
C GLY A 273 -8.58 -14.60 5.08
N SER A 274 -9.60 -13.91 5.57
CA SER A 274 -10.49 -13.05 4.81
C SER A 274 -10.50 -11.63 5.36
N GLN A 275 -10.95 -10.69 4.54
CA GLN A 275 -11.12 -9.31 5.00
C GLN A 275 -12.30 -9.25 6.00
N VAL A 276 -11.99 -8.89 7.22
CA VAL A 276 -12.97 -8.72 8.31
C VAL A 276 -13.12 -7.25 8.64
N VAL A 277 -14.35 -6.77 8.62
CA VAL A 277 -14.71 -5.40 9.00
C VAL A 277 -15.92 -5.42 9.95
N GLY A 278 -16.13 -4.31 10.65
CA GLY A 278 -17.24 -4.14 11.58
C GLY A 278 -16.88 -4.44 13.03
N TRP A 279 -17.82 -4.12 13.92
CA TRP A 279 -17.66 -4.30 15.37
C TRP A 279 -17.82 -5.74 15.83
N SER A 280 -18.48 -6.60 15.03
CA SER A 280 -18.92 -7.92 15.45
C SER A 280 -17.79 -8.92 15.65
N ASP A 281 -16.75 -8.89 14.82
CA ASP A 281 -15.60 -9.80 14.93
C ASP A 281 -14.31 -9.02 15.15
N LEU A 282 -14.09 -8.55 16.38
CA LEU A 282 -12.93 -7.73 16.71
C LEU A 282 -11.61 -8.47 16.52
N PHE A 283 -11.56 -9.77 16.74
CA PHE A 283 -10.32 -10.54 16.62
C PHE A 283 -10.16 -11.26 15.29
N GLY A 284 -11.18 -11.30 14.45
CA GLY A 284 -11.13 -11.96 13.14
C GLY A 284 -11.23 -13.48 13.20
N PHE A 285 -11.69 -14.09 14.30
CA PHE A 285 -11.67 -15.54 14.51
C PHE A 285 -13.05 -16.19 14.63
N GLU A 286 -14.13 -15.47 14.37
CA GLU A 286 -15.48 -16.03 14.42
C GLU A 286 -15.68 -17.17 13.40
N ARG A 287 -15.01 -17.07 12.24
CA ARG A 287 -15.06 -18.10 11.21
C ARG A 287 -13.82 -19.01 11.29
N PRO A 288 -13.98 -20.28 11.71
CA PRO A 288 -12.86 -21.21 11.81
C PRO A 288 -12.20 -21.56 10.48
N ASP A 289 -12.92 -21.37 9.37
CA ASP A 289 -12.48 -21.72 8.03
C ASP A 289 -11.63 -20.62 7.37
N HIS A 290 -11.55 -19.44 7.99
CA HIS A 290 -10.72 -18.33 7.54
C HIS A 290 -9.61 -18.03 8.54
N ARG A 291 -8.54 -18.81 8.51
CA ARG A 291 -7.40 -18.64 9.44
C ARG A 291 -6.10 -18.64 8.71
N MET A 292 -5.22 -17.74 9.11
CA MET A 292 -3.85 -17.67 8.68
C MET A 292 -2.93 -17.62 9.89
N ALA A 293 -1.96 -18.51 9.93
CA ALA A 293 -0.86 -18.49 10.91
C ALA A 293 0.46 -18.38 10.14
N SER A 294 1.30 -17.42 10.51
CA SER A 294 2.61 -17.23 9.91
C SER A 294 3.67 -17.05 10.98
N ALA A 295 4.84 -17.61 10.73
CA ALA A 295 6.03 -17.39 11.54
C ALA A 295 7.19 -16.99 10.63
N SER A 296 7.97 -16.02 11.06
CA SER A 296 9.20 -15.60 10.38
C SER A 296 10.35 -15.44 11.36
N LEU A 297 11.55 -15.79 10.92
CA LEU A 297 12.79 -15.65 11.66
C LEU A 297 13.83 -15.03 10.74
N GLY A 298 14.40 -13.90 11.13
CA GLY A 298 15.45 -13.19 10.43
C GLY A 298 16.75 -13.19 11.21
N LEU A 299 17.87 -13.38 10.53
CA LEU A 299 19.21 -13.37 11.10
C LEU A 299 20.14 -12.51 10.25
N GLU A 300 20.67 -11.44 10.83
CA GLU A 300 21.79 -10.68 10.27
C GLU A 300 23.10 -11.45 10.51
N VAL A 301 23.58 -12.13 9.46
CA VAL A 301 24.78 -13.00 9.56
C VAL A 301 26.05 -12.14 9.71
N LEU A 302 26.14 -11.04 8.96
CA LEU A 302 27.25 -10.10 9.04
C LEU A 302 26.96 -8.99 10.04
N ASP A 303 28.02 -8.40 10.59
CA ASP A 303 27.95 -7.38 11.67
C ASP A 303 27.56 -5.98 11.18
N ARG A 304 26.79 -5.94 10.11
CA ARG A 304 26.26 -4.71 9.53
C ARG A 304 24.87 -4.96 8.93
N PRO A 305 23.94 -4.02 9.08
CA PRO A 305 22.62 -4.13 8.47
C PRO A 305 22.71 -4.34 6.95
N GLY A 306 21.98 -5.32 6.42
CA GLY A 306 21.92 -5.62 4.99
C GLY A 306 23.17 -6.25 4.39
N GLY A 307 24.22 -6.56 5.19
CA GLY A 307 25.45 -7.20 4.70
C GLY A 307 25.20 -8.61 4.19
N LEU A 308 24.59 -9.44 5.01
CA LEU A 308 24.01 -10.73 4.66
C LEU A 308 22.93 -11.03 5.70
N ARG A 309 21.72 -11.14 5.24
CA ARG A 309 20.56 -11.50 6.04
C ARG A 309 19.94 -12.77 5.51
N LEU A 310 19.64 -13.70 6.39
CA LEU A 310 18.88 -14.91 6.11
C LEU A 310 17.52 -14.83 6.79
N GLU A 311 16.47 -15.20 6.07
CA GLU A 311 15.11 -15.23 6.57
C GLU A 311 14.50 -16.61 6.33
N LEU A 312 13.85 -17.15 7.36
CA LEU A 312 13.01 -18.32 7.30
C LEU A 312 11.56 -17.90 7.51
N SER A 313 10.66 -18.43 6.73
CA SER A 313 9.21 -18.18 6.87
C SER A 313 8.43 -19.47 6.81
N ALA A 314 7.36 -19.55 7.59
CA ALA A 314 6.40 -20.65 7.57
C ALA A 314 4.99 -20.08 7.52
N LEU A 315 4.09 -20.76 6.83
CA LEU A 315 2.69 -20.42 6.67
C LEU A 315 1.82 -21.67 6.87
N ASP A 316 0.71 -21.51 7.57
CA ASP A 316 -0.40 -22.47 7.65
C ASP A 316 -1.70 -21.66 7.54
N GLY A 317 -2.46 -21.86 6.50
CA GLY A 317 -3.63 -21.06 6.19
C GLY A 317 -4.81 -21.89 5.68
N SER A 318 -6.01 -21.41 6.00
CA SER A 318 -7.27 -21.96 5.55
C SER A 318 -8.19 -20.80 5.14
N VAL A 319 -8.77 -20.87 3.96
CA VAL A 319 -9.68 -19.84 3.43
C VAL A 319 -10.81 -20.51 2.66
N LEU A 320 -12.05 -20.22 3.05
CA LEU A 320 -13.21 -20.64 2.27
C LEU A 320 -13.29 -19.78 0.99
N PRO A 321 -13.31 -20.38 -0.21
CA PRO A 321 -13.44 -19.61 -1.44
C PRO A 321 -14.80 -18.90 -1.49
N LEU A 322 -14.78 -17.57 -1.45
CA LEU A 322 -15.97 -16.71 -1.52
C LEU A 322 -16.06 -16.08 -2.92
N THR A 323 -16.12 -16.89 -3.96
CA THR A 323 -16.36 -16.38 -5.31
C THR A 323 -17.84 -16.54 -5.66
N ASP A 324 -18.40 -15.62 -6.46
CA ASP A 324 -19.80 -15.67 -6.91
C ASP A 324 -20.14 -16.99 -7.63
N PHE A 325 -19.15 -17.65 -8.20
CA PHE A 325 -19.29 -18.97 -8.84
C PHE A 325 -19.54 -20.12 -7.85
N ASN A 326 -19.14 -19.96 -6.59
CA ASN A 326 -19.11 -21.07 -5.63
C ASN A 326 -20.07 -20.85 -4.45
N GLN A 327 -20.95 -19.87 -4.52
CA GLN A 327 -21.94 -19.65 -3.47
C GLN A 327 -22.90 -20.85 -3.38
N GLY A 328 -22.66 -21.68 -2.36
CA GLY A 328 -23.50 -22.82 -2.01
C GLY A 328 -23.03 -24.18 -2.53
N ALA A 329 -22.02 -24.26 -3.39
CA ALA A 329 -21.52 -25.54 -3.93
C ALA A 329 -20.28 -26.06 -3.18
N ILE A 330 -19.38 -25.17 -2.68
CA ILE A 330 -18.16 -25.55 -1.98
C ILE A 330 -18.34 -25.29 -0.48
N VAL A 331 -18.25 -26.33 0.32
CA VAL A 331 -18.46 -26.31 1.76
C VAL A 331 -17.13 -26.30 2.51
N ASP A 332 -16.06 -26.83 1.92
CA ASP A 332 -14.74 -26.95 2.52
C ASP A 332 -13.82 -25.79 2.17
N ALA A 333 -12.91 -25.47 3.08
CA ALA A 333 -11.92 -24.43 2.88
C ALA A 333 -10.71 -24.93 2.06
N GLU A 334 -10.13 -24.05 1.25
CA GLU A 334 -8.79 -24.25 0.71
C GLU A 334 -7.78 -24.15 1.86
N GLU A 335 -6.82 -25.10 1.91
CA GLU A 335 -5.73 -25.07 2.89
C GLU A 335 -4.38 -24.92 2.18
N SER A 336 -3.51 -24.06 2.72
CA SER A 336 -2.15 -23.89 2.23
C SER A 336 -1.16 -23.97 3.38
N ARG A 337 -0.15 -24.85 3.23
CA ARG A 337 0.98 -24.96 4.15
C ARG A 337 2.27 -24.79 3.41
N GLY A 338 3.15 -23.95 3.93
CA GLY A 338 4.39 -23.69 3.22
C GLY A 338 5.53 -23.23 4.10
N MET A 339 6.72 -23.37 3.53
CA MET A 339 7.97 -22.89 4.10
C MET A 339 8.77 -22.16 3.03
N ALA A 340 9.52 -21.14 3.45
CA ALA A 340 10.38 -20.38 2.55
C ALA A 340 11.68 -19.96 3.23
N VAL A 341 12.72 -19.84 2.41
CA VAL A 341 14.01 -19.27 2.77
C VAL A 341 14.30 -18.11 1.84
N ARG A 342 14.75 -17.00 2.40
CA ARG A 342 15.21 -15.80 1.67
C ARG A 342 16.60 -15.41 2.14
N ALA A 343 17.44 -15.00 1.22
CA ALA A 343 18.75 -14.44 1.49
C ALA A 343 18.84 -13.07 0.82
N VAL A 344 19.15 -12.05 1.61
CA VAL A 344 19.39 -10.69 1.13
C VAL A 344 20.83 -10.33 1.47
N ALA A 345 21.57 -9.88 0.48
CA ALA A 345 22.97 -9.52 0.66
C ALA A 345 23.31 -8.21 -0.06
N SER A 346 24.22 -7.45 0.50
CA SER A 346 24.86 -6.33 -0.17
C SER A 346 26.36 -6.31 0.12
N ASP A 347 27.15 -5.81 -0.82
CA ASP A 347 28.56 -5.58 -0.57
C ASP A 347 28.78 -4.37 0.36
N ALA A 348 30.02 -4.15 0.82
CA ALA A 348 30.35 -3.07 1.72
C ALA A 348 30.12 -1.67 1.13
N SER A 349 30.20 -1.55 -0.20
CA SER A 349 29.98 -0.30 -0.90
C SER A 349 28.51 -0.06 -1.29
N GLY A 350 27.63 -1.07 -1.09
CA GLY A 350 26.24 -1.06 -1.54
C GLY A 350 26.09 -1.06 -3.08
N ARG A 351 27.15 -1.42 -3.81
CA ARG A 351 27.12 -1.51 -5.29
C ARG A 351 26.50 -2.80 -5.78
N LEU A 352 26.68 -3.89 -5.06
CA LEU A 352 26.06 -5.18 -5.34
C LEU A 352 24.96 -5.43 -4.33
N ARG A 353 23.76 -5.69 -4.80
CA ARG A 353 22.62 -6.13 -3.99
C ARG A 353 22.09 -7.42 -4.59
N LEU A 354 21.86 -8.39 -3.72
CA LEU A 354 21.31 -9.69 -4.07
C LEU A 354 20.11 -9.96 -3.20
N ASP A 355 19.03 -10.44 -3.77
CA ASP A 355 17.84 -10.94 -3.08
C ASP A 355 17.41 -12.23 -3.76
N GLY A 356 17.40 -13.31 -3.03
CA GLY A 356 17.00 -14.60 -3.56
C GLY A 356 16.16 -15.38 -2.58
N GLY A 357 15.17 -16.10 -3.09
CA GLY A 357 14.28 -16.88 -2.27
C GLY A 357 13.83 -18.19 -2.92
N LEU A 358 13.56 -19.14 -2.04
CA LEU A 358 12.98 -20.44 -2.37
C LEU A 358 11.77 -20.64 -1.46
N SER A 359 10.67 -21.09 -2.01
CA SER A 359 9.48 -21.47 -1.24
C SER A 359 8.91 -22.78 -1.73
N ARG A 360 8.37 -23.55 -0.81
CA ARG A 360 7.59 -24.74 -1.05
C ARG A 360 6.23 -24.58 -0.41
N SER A 361 5.18 -24.80 -1.16
CA SER A 361 3.80 -24.72 -0.69
C SER A 361 3.06 -26.01 -1.03
N THR A 362 2.31 -26.51 -0.08
CA THR A 362 1.37 -27.61 -0.25
C THR A 362 -0.03 -26.98 -0.18
N LEU A 363 -0.77 -27.12 -1.26
CA LEU A 363 -2.15 -26.66 -1.39
C LEU A 363 -3.08 -27.86 -1.36
N ARG A 364 -4.12 -27.78 -0.54
CA ARG A 364 -5.27 -28.68 -0.57
C ARG A 364 -6.48 -27.90 -1.06
N VAL A 365 -7.09 -28.37 -2.12
CA VAL A 365 -8.29 -27.78 -2.71
C VAL A 365 -9.49 -28.62 -2.27
N PRO A 366 -10.61 -27.98 -1.86
CA PRO A 366 -11.82 -28.71 -1.50
C PRO A 366 -12.36 -29.48 -2.71
N ALA A 367 -12.94 -30.64 -2.42
CA ALA A 367 -13.69 -31.39 -3.40
C ALA A 367 -14.89 -30.59 -3.90
N ASP A 368 -15.13 -30.61 -5.21
CA ASP A 368 -16.37 -30.07 -5.77
C ASP A 368 -17.44 -31.16 -5.77
N PRO A 369 -18.52 -31.03 -5.00
CA PRO A 369 -19.57 -32.03 -4.94
C PRO A 369 -20.26 -32.29 -6.31
N ALA A 370 -20.25 -31.30 -7.21
CA ALA A 370 -20.80 -31.47 -8.54
C ALA A 370 -19.93 -32.36 -9.42
N LEU A 371 -18.62 -32.35 -9.21
CA LEU A 371 -17.66 -33.21 -9.91
C LEU A 371 -17.55 -34.58 -9.26
N GLU A 372 -17.66 -34.68 -7.92
CA GLU A 372 -17.77 -35.97 -7.24
C GLU A 372 -18.99 -36.78 -7.70
N ALA A 373 -20.12 -36.14 -7.93
CA ALA A 373 -21.31 -36.81 -8.45
C ALA A 373 -21.13 -37.33 -9.87
N TRP A 374 -20.11 -36.86 -10.58
CA TRP A 374 -19.86 -37.22 -11.98
C TRP A 374 -18.85 -38.37 -12.14
N ASP A 375 -17.80 -38.46 -11.32
CA ASP A 375 -16.74 -39.47 -11.45
C ASP A 375 -16.22 -40.04 -10.12
N GLY A 376 -16.69 -39.53 -8.98
CA GLY A 376 -16.25 -39.98 -7.66
C GLY A 376 -14.83 -39.57 -7.30
N SER A 377 -14.26 -38.57 -7.96
CA SER A 377 -12.91 -38.06 -7.73
C SER A 377 -12.90 -36.57 -7.38
N HIS A 378 -11.89 -36.19 -6.60
CA HIS A 378 -11.64 -34.78 -6.27
C HIS A 378 -10.87 -34.13 -7.42
N SER A 379 -11.33 -32.99 -7.92
CA SER A 379 -10.68 -32.32 -9.04
C SER A 379 -10.17 -30.92 -8.67
N LEU A 380 -9.00 -30.58 -9.21
CA LEU A 380 -8.46 -29.24 -9.07
C LEU A 380 -9.21 -28.28 -9.99
N PHE A 381 -9.96 -27.36 -9.42
CA PHE A 381 -10.78 -26.39 -10.15
C PHE A 381 -10.00 -25.42 -11.04
N LEU A 382 -8.67 -25.36 -10.93
CA LEU A 382 -7.83 -24.51 -11.80
C LEU A 382 -8.01 -24.81 -13.30
N TYR A 383 -8.46 -26.02 -13.63
CA TYR A 383 -8.76 -26.42 -15.01
C TYR A 383 -10.27 -26.53 -15.30
N ALA A 384 -11.13 -26.46 -14.31
CA ALA A 384 -12.57 -26.64 -14.48
C ALA A 384 -13.28 -25.50 -15.18
N GLN A 385 -12.72 -24.30 -15.23
CA GLN A 385 -13.21 -23.22 -16.07
C GLN A 385 -13.12 -23.54 -17.57
N VAL A 386 -12.39 -24.57 -17.95
CA VAL A 386 -12.20 -25.05 -19.31
C VAL A 386 -13.14 -26.22 -19.64
N GLN A 387 -13.86 -26.76 -18.66
CA GLN A 387 -14.73 -27.95 -18.81
C GLN A 387 -15.75 -27.90 -19.95
N PRO A 388 -16.47 -26.80 -20.19
CA PRO A 388 -17.45 -26.76 -21.28
C PRO A 388 -16.82 -26.81 -22.67
N MET A 389 -15.49 -26.63 -22.77
CA MET A 389 -14.75 -26.53 -24.02
C MET A 389 -13.83 -27.73 -24.29
N LEU A 390 -13.76 -28.68 -23.37
CA LEU A 390 -12.93 -29.86 -23.57
C LEU A 390 -13.60 -30.83 -24.53
N GLU A 391 -12.96 -31.04 -25.67
CA GLU A 391 -13.34 -32.12 -26.58
C GLU A 391 -13.12 -33.51 -25.93
N PRO A 392 -13.85 -34.55 -26.38
CA PRO A 392 -13.68 -35.89 -25.83
C PRO A 392 -12.22 -36.38 -25.96
N GLY A 393 -11.57 -36.67 -24.85
CA GLY A 393 -10.20 -37.21 -24.82
C GLY A 393 -9.27 -36.58 -23.80
N TYR A 394 -9.71 -35.55 -23.07
CA TYR A 394 -8.92 -34.99 -21.99
C TYR A 394 -9.23 -35.70 -20.66
N GLU A 395 -8.19 -36.19 -19.99
CA GLU A 395 -8.30 -36.79 -18.65
C GLU A 395 -8.24 -35.69 -17.58
N PHE A 396 -9.23 -35.67 -16.69
CA PHE A 396 -9.13 -34.94 -15.43
C PHE A 396 -8.15 -35.64 -14.50
N VAL A 397 -7.14 -34.95 -14.02
CA VAL A 397 -6.29 -35.45 -12.95
C VAL A 397 -6.87 -34.95 -11.63
N PRO A 398 -7.46 -35.82 -10.80
CA PRO A 398 -7.92 -35.42 -9.48
C PRO A 398 -6.73 -35.03 -8.62
N VAL A 399 -6.80 -33.85 -7.97
CA VAL A 399 -5.74 -33.38 -7.10
C VAL A 399 -6.33 -33.00 -5.76
N GLU A 400 -6.13 -33.85 -4.76
CA GLU A 400 -6.51 -33.56 -3.37
C GLU A 400 -5.49 -32.65 -2.69
N GLU A 401 -4.20 -32.92 -2.92
CA GLU A 401 -3.09 -32.21 -2.30
C GLU A 401 -1.94 -32.08 -3.29
N THR A 402 -1.49 -30.85 -3.54
CA THR A 402 -0.40 -30.57 -4.46
C THR A 402 0.72 -29.81 -3.75
N THR A 403 1.94 -30.34 -3.84
CA THR A 403 3.14 -29.67 -3.36
C THR A 403 3.97 -29.19 -4.53
N ALA A 404 4.26 -27.88 -4.57
CA ALA A 404 5.06 -27.26 -5.62
C ALA A 404 6.05 -26.24 -5.07
N ASP A 405 7.03 -25.88 -5.87
CA ASP A 405 8.12 -24.99 -5.51
C ASP A 405 8.06 -23.68 -6.31
N ALA A 406 8.51 -22.59 -5.69
CA ALA A 406 8.76 -21.32 -6.39
C ALA A 406 10.11 -20.75 -5.94
N ARG A 407 10.80 -20.08 -6.87
CA ARG A 407 12.10 -19.49 -6.60
C ARG A 407 12.31 -18.21 -7.38
N TYR A 408 13.11 -17.34 -6.81
CA TYR A 408 13.55 -16.13 -7.48
C TYR A 408 14.98 -15.76 -7.11
N LEU A 409 15.59 -14.95 -7.96
CA LEU A 409 16.88 -14.32 -7.74
C LEU A 409 16.85 -12.93 -8.38
N GLU A 410 17.16 -11.91 -7.60
CA GLU A 410 17.40 -10.55 -8.07
C GLU A 410 18.83 -10.16 -7.76
N ALA A 411 19.47 -9.51 -8.71
CA ALA A 411 20.80 -8.99 -8.57
C ALA A 411 20.86 -7.59 -9.20
N ASP A 412 21.20 -6.60 -8.40
CA ASP A 412 21.42 -5.22 -8.87
C ASP A 412 22.89 -4.86 -8.66
N VAL A 413 23.51 -4.34 -9.71
CA VAL A 413 24.93 -3.96 -9.72
C VAL A 413 25.08 -2.55 -10.23
N ASP A 414 25.62 -1.65 -9.40
CA ASP A 414 26.06 -0.33 -9.81
C ASP A 414 27.46 -0.47 -10.45
N LEU A 415 27.50 -0.63 -11.76
CA LEU A 415 28.74 -0.77 -12.52
C LEU A 415 29.61 0.48 -12.39
N LEU A 416 28.97 1.64 -12.50
CA LEU A 416 29.58 2.96 -12.37
C LEU A 416 28.67 3.79 -11.46
N ARG A 417 29.25 4.44 -10.46
CA ARG A 417 28.52 5.30 -9.52
C ARG A 417 29.17 6.66 -9.47
N ASP A 418 28.44 7.67 -9.88
CA ASP A 418 28.82 9.09 -9.72
C ASP A 418 30.22 9.43 -10.25
N ILE A 419 30.62 8.82 -11.37
CA ILE A 419 31.91 9.12 -11.98
C ILE A 419 31.90 10.55 -12.50
N PRO A 420 32.79 11.43 -12.05
CA PRO A 420 32.76 12.83 -12.46
C PRO A 420 33.13 12.98 -13.96
N LEU A 421 32.28 13.66 -14.70
CA LEU A 421 32.47 14.08 -16.09
C LEU A 421 32.71 15.59 -16.16
N GLY A 422 33.78 16.09 -15.55
CA GLY A 422 34.06 17.51 -15.40
C GLY A 422 33.59 18.08 -14.06
N ALA A 423 33.34 19.38 -13.96
CA ALA A 423 33.13 20.07 -12.68
C ALA A 423 31.75 19.83 -12.04
N SER A 424 30.71 19.49 -12.85
CA SER A 424 29.32 19.46 -12.37
C SER A 424 28.48 18.32 -12.96
N ARG A 425 29.11 17.36 -13.61
CA ARG A 425 28.41 16.22 -14.25
C ARG A 425 28.87 14.91 -13.67
N THR A 426 27.98 13.97 -13.59
CA THR A 426 28.26 12.61 -13.16
C THR A 426 27.81 11.60 -14.21
N PHE A 427 28.41 10.43 -14.18
CA PHE A 427 27.99 9.27 -14.91
C PHE A 427 27.71 8.13 -13.96
N ALA A 428 26.51 7.58 -14.04
CA ALA A 428 26.10 6.40 -13.30
C ALA A 428 25.58 5.34 -14.27
N LEU A 429 25.86 4.07 -14.00
CA LEU A 429 25.39 2.94 -14.78
C LEU A 429 25.09 1.78 -13.85
N SER A 430 23.87 1.27 -13.89
CA SER A 430 23.45 0.10 -13.14
C SER A 430 22.85 -0.96 -14.06
N ILE A 431 23.02 -2.20 -13.68
CA ILE A 431 22.39 -3.36 -14.31
C ILE A 431 21.63 -4.16 -13.25
N GLY A 432 20.37 -4.46 -13.53
CA GLY A 432 19.52 -5.35 -12.76
C GLY A 432 19.25 -6.63 -13.51
N TYR A 433 19.26 -7.74 -12.81
CA TYR A 433 18.83 -9.04 -13.32
C TYR A 433 17.82 -9.64 -12.36
N ARG A 434 16.70 -10.14 -12.89
CA ARG A 434 15.70 -10.92 -12.16
C ARG A 434 15.42 -12.22 -12.87
N HIS A 435 15.49 -13.30 -12.13
CA HIS A 435 14.99 -14.60 -12.53
C HIS A 435 13.89 -15.04 -11.57
N GLU A 436 12.81 -15.55 -12.11
CA GLU A 436 11.70 -16.08 -11.34
C GLU A 436 11.20 -17.37 -12.02
N ARG A 437 10.96 -18.39 -11.22
CA ARG A 437 10.31 -19.63 -11.65
C ARG A 437 9.31 -20.07 -10.60
N VAL A 438 8.08 -20.22 -11.01
CA VAL A 438 6.97 -20.71 -10.23
C VAL A 438 6.50 -21.99 -10.90
N ASP A 439 6.64 -23.12 -10.21
CA ASP A 439 6.26 -24.42 -10.77
C ASP A 439 4.75 -24.51 -11.04
N PRO A 440 4.32 -25.41 -11.94
CA PRO A 440 2.90 -25.69 -12.16
C PRO A 440 2.18 -26.00 -10.84
N LEU A 441 0.96 -25.51 -10.72
CA LEU A 441 0.10 -25.67 -9.55
C LEU A 441 0.64 -25.07 -8.23
N TYR A 442 1.76 -24.34 -8.27
CA TYR A 442 2.20 -23.61 -7.10
C TYR A 442 1.17 -22.56 -6.69
N ARG A 443 0.73 -22.62 -5.45
CA ARG A 443 -0.17 -21.59 -4.87
C ARG A 443 0.09 -21.44 -3.39
N SER A 444 0.03 -20.22 -2.90
CA SER A 444 -0.01 -19.88 -1.49
C SER A 444 -1.18 -18.94 -1.24
N LEU A 445 -1.92 -19.15 -0.16
CA LEU A 445 -3.07 -18.33 0.19
C LEU A 445 -2.68 -16.92 0.68
N ALA A 446 -1.42 -16.70 1.04
CA ALA A 446 -0.93 -15.43 1.56
C ALA A 446 -0.02 -14.66 0.58
N ALA A 447 0.15 -15.14 -0.65
CA ALA A 447 0.90 -14.45 -1.69
C ALA A 447 0.28 -14.71 -3.06
N TYR A 448 0.36 -13.71 -3.93
CA TYR A 448 0.02 -13.89 -5.34
C TYR A 448 1.25 -14.37 -6.10
N ALA A 449 1.18 -15.55 -6.68
CA ALA A 449 2.20 -16.09 -7.56
C ALA A 449 1.53 -16.62 -8.83
N ALA A 450 2.02 -16.17 -9.99
CA ALA A 450 1.57 -16.71 -11.26
C ALA A 450 2.22 -18.10 -11.47
N ALA A 451 1.44 -19.16 -11.21
CA ALA A 451 1.91 -20.53 -11.38
C ALA A 451 2.25 -20.84 -12.84
N ASP A 452 3.05 -21.91 -13.01
CA ASP A 452 3.45 -22.43 -14.32
C ASP A 452 4.18 -21.40 -15.19
N GLN A 453 5.05 -20.58 -14.59
CA GLN A 453 5.79 -19.55 -15.30
C GLN A 453 7.28 -19.53 -14.95
N ALA A 454 8.10 -19.27 -15.95
CA ALA A 454 9.50 -18.91 -15.75
C ALA A 454 9.83 -17.63 -16.50
N SER A 455 10.44 -16.68 -15.81
CA SER A 455 10.83 -15.40 -16.36
C SER A 455 12.30 -15.08 -16.14
N HIS A 456 12.87 -14.33 -17.08
CA HIS A 456 14.16 -13.68 -16.98
C HIS A 456 13.98 -12.23 -17.39
N HIS A 457 14.41 -11.33 -16.55
CA HIS A 457 14.38 -9.89 -16.81
C HIS A 457 15.76 -9.30 -16.60
N VAL A 458 16.23 -8.55 -17.57
CA VAL A 458 17.46 -7.75 -17.49
C VAL A 458 17.08 -6.30 -17.69
N GLN A 459 17.59 -5.43 -16.85
CA GLN A 459 17.41 -3.98 -16.94
C GLN A 459 18.75 -3.28 -16.87
N LEU A 460 18.97 -2.32 -17.73
CA LEU A 460 20.11 -1.41 -17.74
C LEU A 460 19.59 0.01 -17.52
N THR A 461 20.16 0.72 -16.55
CA THR A 461 19.83 2.13 -16.29
C THR A 461 21.13 2.93 -16.28
N GLY A 462 21.17 4.00 -17.06
CA GLY A 462 22.31 4.91 -17.14
C GLY A 462 21.87 6.35 -16.92
N ASP A 463 22.67 7.12 -16.21
CA ASP A 463 22.59 8.58 -16.15
C ASP A 463 23.91 9.18 -16.64
N VAL A 464 23.84 10.00 -17.66
CA VAL A 464 25.00 10.67 -18.24
C VAL A 464 24.72 12.16 -18.29
N ALA A 465 25.21 12.89 -17.31
CA ALA A 465 25.05 14.35 -17.26
C ALA A 465 23.58 14.81 -17.30
N GLY A 466 22.67 14.05 -16.68
CA GLY A 466 21.23 14.30 -16.67
C GLY A 466 20.46 13.65 -17.83
N LEU A 467 21.13 13.03 -18.79
CA LEU A 467 20.51 12.17 -19.79
C LEU A 467 20.25 10.79 -19.16
N VAL A 468 18.98 10.45 -18.95
CA VAL A 468 18.60 9.15 -18.42
C VAL A 468 18.34 8.17 -19.55
N LEU A 469 19.03 7.02 -19.49
CA LEU A 469 18.91 5.92 -20.44
C LEU A 469 18.37 4.69 -19.71
N ASN A 470 17.36 4.04 -20.26
CA ASN A 470 16.90 2.73 -19.79
C ASN A 470 16.75 1.75 -20.95
N ALA A 471 17.15 0.50 -20.70
CA ALA A 471 16.90 -0.60 -21.60
C ALA A 471 16.47 -1.82 -20.77
N SER A 472 15.53 -2.60 -21.27
CA SER A 472 15.08 -3.81 -20.61
C SER A 472 14.82 -4.93 -21.60
N HIS A 473 15.05 -6.16 -21.17
CA HIS A 473 14.70 -7.36 -21.91
C HIS A 473 14.07 -8.37 -20.97
N THR A 474 12.86 -8.82 -21.29
CA THR A 474 12.14 -9.84 -20.55
C THR A 474 11.87 -11.04 -21.44
N ARG A 475 12.07 -12.22 -20.91
CA ARG A 475 11.63 -13.48 -21.50
C ARG A 475 10.78 -14.20 -20.50
N LEU A 476 9.55 -14.51 -20.88
CA LEU A 476 8.57 -15.25 -20.10
C LEU A 476 8.18 -16.50 -20.87
N GLN A 477 8.02 -17.61 -20.18
CA GLN A 477 7.47 -18.85 -20.73
C GLN A 477 6.55 -19.52 -19.70
N ASP A 478 5.51 -20.17 -20.19
CA ASP A 478 4.58 -21.00 -19.45
C ASP A 478 4.69 -22.46 -19.83
N ASN A 479 3.76 -23.28 -19.35
CA ASN A 479 3.72 -24.74 -19.53
C ASN A 479 5.10 -25.38 -19.30
N LEU A 480 5.61 -25.22 -18.06
CA LEU A 480 6.96 -25.65 -17.69
C LEU A 480 7.15 -27.16 -17.72
N ASP A 481 6.08 -27.91 -17.47
CA ASP A 481 6.06 -29.38 -17.48
C ASP A 481 5.78 -29.96 -18.87
N GLU A 482 5.61 -29.11 -19.88
CA GLU A 482 5.38 -29.50 -21.28
C GLU A 482 4.15 -30.40 -21.45
N ILE A 483 3.09 -30.10 -20.71
CA ILE A 483 1.83 -30.84 -20.77
C ILE A 483 1.24 -30.70 -22.16
N ALA A 484 0.98 -31.82 -22.83
CA ALA A 484 0.57 -31.87 -24.21
C ALA A 484 -0.77 -31.22 -24.52
N SER A 485 -1.69 -31.22 -23.55
CA SER A 485 -3.02 -30.57 -23.67
C SER A 485 -3.02 -29.08 -23.39
N ILE A 486 -1.89 -28.48 -23.00
CA ILE A 486 -1.77 -27.07 -22.67
C ILE A 486 -0.83 -26.41 -23.67
N LEU A 487 -1.26 -25.29 -24.26
CA LEU A 487 -0.44 -24.52 -25.16
C LEU A 487 0.77 -23.92 -24.42
N LYS A 488 1.99 -24.17 -24.93
CA LYS A 488 3.20 -23.54 -24.42
C LYS A 488 3.45 -22.24 -25.15
N THR A 489 3.48 -21.12 -24.41
CA THR A 489 3.75 -19.80 -24.99
C THR A 489 5.06 -19.23 -24.51
N LEU A 490 5.69 -18.46 -25.37
CA LEU A 490 6.88 -17.68 -25.10
C LEU A 490 6.61 -16.21 -25.40
N THR A 491 6.80 -15.37 -24.39
CA THR A 491 6.73 -13.91 -24.55
C THR A 491 8.12 -13.30 -24.41
N ARG A 492 8.53 -12.52 -25.39
CA ARG A 492 9.75 -11.71 -25.36
C ARG A 492 9.38 -10.25 -25.42
N ARG A 493 9.82 -9.48 -24.44
CA ARG A 493 9.62 -8.03 -24.42
C ARG A 493 10.96 -7.33 -24.37
N THR A 494 11.16 -6.34 -25.24
CA THR A 494 12.35 -5.49 -25.25
C THR A 494 11.90 -4.04 -25.23
N GLY A 495 12.34 -3.30 -24.23
CA GLY A 495 12.07 -1.88 -24.06
C GLY A 495 13.35 -1.07 -24.07
N ALA A 496 13.29 0.16 -24.59
CA ALA A 496 14.34 1.15 -24.47
C ALA A 496 13.74 2.53 -24.30
N GLY A 497 14.36 3.37 -23.47
CA GLY A 497 13.90 4.72 -23.20
C GLY A 497 15.05 5.68 -23.03
N VAL A 498 14.81 6.93 -23.46
CA VAL A 498 15.74 8.05 -23.30
C VAL A 498 14.95 9.23 -22.80
N THR A 499 15.40 9.84 -21.70
CA THR A 499 14.87 11.11 -21.19
C THR A 499 16.00 12.12 -21.16
N ALA A 500 15.83 13.22 -21.89
CA ALA A 500 16.83 14.25 -22.10
C ALA A 500 16.30 15.63 -21.68
N PRO A 501 16.56 16.11 -20.45
CA PRO A 501 16.30 17.49 -20.05
C PRO A 501 17.38 18.39 -20.67
N LEU A 502 17.08 18.98 -21.82
CA LEU A 502 18.09 19.70 -22.63
C LEU A 502 18.73 20.88 -21.90
N ALA A 503 17.95 21.58 -21.04
CA ALA A 503 18.48 22.68 -20.22
C ALA A 503 19.61 22.21 -19.29
N GLN A 504 19.43 21.03 -18.68
CA GLN A 504 20.39 20.43 -17.75
C GLN A 504 21.63 19.88 -18.50
N ILE A 505 21.39 19.22 -19.65
CA ILE A 505 22.45 18.66 -20.50
C ILE A 505 23.38 19.76 -21.03
N PHE A 506 22.84 20.89 -21.48
CA PHE A 506 23.61 22.01 -22.02
C PHE A 506 24.13 22.96 -20.94
N GLN A 507 23.78 22.75 -19.64
CA GLN A 507 24.18 23.60 -18.52
C GLN A 507 23.91 25.08 -18.78
N VAL A 508 22.81 25.38 -19.43
CA VAL A 508 22.42 26.75 -19.70
C VAL A 508 21.86 27.32 -18.40
N GLY A 509 22.44 28.42 -17.90
CA GLY A 509 22.10 29.01 -16.60
C GLY A 509 20.65 29.46 -16.48
N GLU A 510 20.30 30.07 -15.36
CA GLU A 510 18.98 30.62 -15.09
C GLU A 510 18.47 31.45 -16.30
N GLY A 511 17.36 31.03 -16.91
CA GLY A 511 16.80 31.62 -18.15
C GLY A 511 16.70 30.68 -19.35
N ALA A 512 17.27 29.47 -19.29
CA ALA A 512 17.12 28.47 -20.35
C ALA A 512 15.96 27.49 -20.14
N GLU A 513 15.01 27.87 -19.31
CA GLU A 513 13.74 27.15 -19.09
C GLU A 513 12.95 26.88 -20.39
N TRP A 514 13.30 27.61 -21.46
CA TRP A 514 12.72 27.44 -22.78
C TRP A 514 13.21 26.17 -23.52
N LEU A 515 14.24 25.48 -23.02
CA LEU A 515 14.70 24.22 -23.63
C LEU A 515 13.81 23.06 -23.17
N PRO A 516 13.30 22.25 -24.11
CA PRO A 516 12.38 21.18 -23.76
C PRO A 516 13.08 20.01 -23.08
N MET A 517 12.27 19.24 -22.35
CA MET A 517 12.57 17.87 -22.03
C MET A 517 12.09 16.97 -23.17
N VAL A 518 12.99 16.15 -23.70
CA VAL A 518 12.71 15.16 -24.75
C VAL A 518 12.64 13.79 -24.13
N GLN A 519 11.60 13.03 -24.43
CA GLN A 519 11.45 11.65 -24.02
C GLN A 519 11.15 10.78 -25.23
N LEU A 520 11.93 9.72 -25.41
CA LEU A 520 11.74 8.71 -26.45
C LEU A 520 11.61 7.35 -25.77
N THR A 521 10.60 6.57 -26.17
CA THR A 521 10.43 5.20 -25.72
C THR A 521 10.14 4.26 -26.89
N LEU A 522 10.71 3.07 -26.80
CA LEU A 522 10.52 1.97 -27.74
C LEU A 522 10.16 0.73 -26.93
N ASP A 523 9.10 0.04 -27.27
CA ASP A 523 8.70 -1.23 -26.65
C ASP A 523 8.29 -2.20 -27.75
N ARG A 524 8.84 -3.41 -27.71
CA ARG A 524 8.50 -4.50 -28.60
C ARG A 524 8.20 -5.75 -27.81
N THR A 525 7.02 -6.30 -28.02
CA THR A 525 6.58 -7.56 -27.44
C THR A 525 6.32 -8.57 -28.56
N HIS A 526 6.89 -9.76 -28.45
CA HIS A 526 6.63 -10.89 -29.32
C HIS A 526 6.14 -12.06 -28.47
N GLN A 527 4.89 -12.47 -28.68
CA GLN A 527 4.28 -13.63 -28.06
C GLN A 527 4.05 -14.71 -29.13
N PHE A 528 4.51 -15.93 -28.90
CA PHE A 528 4.39 -17.01 -29.85
C PHE A 528 4.39 -18.39 -29.17
N GLY A 529 3.79 -19.37 -29.83
CA GLY A 529 3.90 -20.77 -29.46
C GLY A 529 5.30 -21.31 -29.71
N ARG A 530 5.94 -21.96 -28.71
CA ARG A 530 7.30 -22.47 -28.82
C ARG A 530 7.36 -23.96 -29.21
N ALA A 531 6.54 -24.75 -28.55
CA ALA A 531 6.44 -26.16 -28.83
C ALA A 531 4.96 -26.53 -28.91
N LEU A 532 4.59 -27.14 -30.01
CA LEU A 532 3.26 -27.68 -30.16
C LEU A 532 3.27 -29.11 -29.64
N PRO A 533 2.34 -29.49 -28.79
CA PRO A 533 2.17 -30.90 -28.45
C PRO A 533 1.86 -31.67 -29.75
N GLU A 534 2.57 -32.74 -30.03
CA GLU A 534 2.37 -33.56 -31.23
C GLU A 534 0.92 -34.07 -31.37
N ASN A 535 0.21 -34.21 -30.25
CA ASN A 535 -1.17 -34.71 -30.17
C ASN A 535 -2.14 -33.71 -29.50
N GLY A 536 -1.74 -32.44 -29.35
CA GLY A 536 -2.53 -31.46 -28.59
C GLY A 536 -3.84 -31.00 -29.24
N GLY A 537 -4.04 -31.33 -30.55
CA GLY A 537 -5.26 -31.00 -31.27
C GLY A 537 -5.52 -29.50 -31.45
N PHE A 538 -4.53 -28.64 -31.19
CA PHE A 538 -4.71 -27.20 -31.36
C PHE A 538 -4.80 -26.82 -32.83
N ASP A 539 -5.85 -26.08 -33.17
CA ASP A 539 -5.93 -25.42 -34.46
C ASP A 539 -4.78 -24.40 -34.58
N PRO A 540 -4.02 -24.42 -35.69
CA PRO A 540 -2.95 -23.45 -35.94
C PRO A 540 -3.42 -21.99 -35.81
N SER A 541 -4.67 -21.68 -36.11
CA SER A 541 -5.26 -20.35 -35.95
C SER A 541 -5.44 -19.90 -34.49
N HIS A 542 -5.36 -20.83 -33.53
CA HIS A 542 -5.44 -20.55 -32.10
C HIS A 542 -4.07 -20.43 -31.43
N ILE A 543 -2.99 -20.72 -32.15
CA ILE A 543 -1.64 -20.63 -31.63
C ILE A 543 -1.18 -19.19 -31.75
N PRO A 544 -0.85 -18.52 -30.65
CA PRO A 544 -0.41 -17.12 -30.69
C PRO A 544 0.90 -16.98 -31.47
N ASP A 545 0.94 -16.09 -32.41
CA ASP A 545 2.17 -15.52 -32.98
C ASP A 545 1.89 -14.06 -33.33
N GLN A 546 2.23 -13.17 -32.41
CA GLN A 546 1.89 -11.77 -32.48
C GLN A 546 3.05 -10.90 -32.05
N VAL A 547 3.35 -9.88 -32.84
CA VAL A 547 4.34 -8.86 -32.52
C VAL A 547 3.65 -7.53 -32.34
N SER A 548 3.87 -6.90 -31.17
CA SER A 548 3.43 -5.54 -30.87
C SER A 548 4.64 -4.62 -30.75
N ASP A 549 4.71 -3.58 -31.56
CA ASP A 549 5.70 -2.52 -31.51
C ASP A 549 5.03 -1.22 -31.08
N THR A 550 5.51 -0.57 -30.03
CA THR A 550 5.06 0.75 -29.59
C THR A 550 6.25 1.71 -29.56
N ARG A 551 6.08 2.89 -30.13
CA ARG A 551 7.08 3.96 -30.15
C ARG A 551 6.41 5.22 -29.68
N SER A 552 7.01 5.90 -28.70
CA SER A 552 6.53 7.17 -28.20
C SER A 552 7.64 8.21 -28.24
N ALA A 553 7.27 9.42 -28.65
CA ALA A 553 8.12 10.59 -28.58
C ALA A 553 7.34 11.71 -27.90
N ALA A 554 7.90 12.28 -26.83
CA ALA A 554 7.30 13.39 -26.11
C ALA A 554 8.28 14.55 -26.00
N LEU A 555 7.75 15.76 -26.13
CA LEU A 555 8.44 17.03 -25.94
C LEU A 555 7.64 17.82 -24.90
N ASN A 556 8.28 18.21 -23.81
CA ASN A 556 7.68 19.03 -22.77
C ASN A 556 8.48 20.30 -22.57
N TRP A 557 7.83 21.44 -22.71
CA TRP A 557 8.37 22.75 -22.43
C TRP A 557 7.73 23.36 -21.21
N GLN A 558 8.52 23.99 -20.39
CA GLN A 558 8.06 24.88 -19.35
C GLN A 558 8.78 26.22 -19.52
N TRP A 559 8.06 27.25 -19.88
CA TRP A 559 8.63 28.59 -20.05
C TRP A 559 7.83 29.58 -19.21
N GLN A 560 8.40 29.99 -18.10
CA GLN A 560 7.74 30.90 -17.15
C GLN A 560 6.32 30.41 -16.77
N ARG A 561 5.30 31.03 -17.35
CA ARG A 561 3.88 30.75 -17.10
C ARG A 561 3.21 29.93 -18.19
N LEU A 562 3.95 29.48 -19.17
CA LEU A 562 3.47 28.69 -20.29
C LEU A 562 4.15 27.30 -20.27
N GLY A 563 3.35 26.27 -20.10
CA GLY A 563 3.73 24.89 -20.35
C GLY A 563 3.19 24.43 -21.71
N PHE A 564 3.98 23.70 -22.47
CA PHE A 564 3.56 23.09 -23.72
C PHE A 564 4.07 21.66 -23.79
N GLY A 565 3.20 20.73 -24.13
CA GLY A 565 3.52 19.32 -24.34
C GLY A 565 3.06 18.86 -25.72
N TYR A 566 3.90 18.05 -26.34
CA TYR A 566 3.53 17.29 -27.53
C TYR A 566 3.94 15.84 -27.36
N ARG A 567 3.04 14.89 -27.66
CA ARG A 567 3.32 13.47 -27.67
C ARG A 567 2.83 12.83 -28.97
N LEU A 568 3.70 11.99 -29.52
CA LEU A 568 3.41 11.11 -30.65
C LEU A 568 3.55 9.68 -30.20
N ASP A 569 2.45 8.90 -30.25
CA ASP A 569 2.47 7.47 -30.02
C ASP A 569 2.16 6.74 -31.33
N LEU A 570 3.01 5.80 -31.67
CA LEU A 570 2.85 4.89 -32.80
C LEU A 570 2.80 3.47 -32.28
N SER A 571 1.72 2.76 -32.48
CA SER A 571 1.57 1.35 -32.12
C SER A 571 1.24 0.54 -33.37
N ARG A 572 1.88 -0.60 -33.50
CA ARG A 572 1.61 -1.59 -34.53
C ARG A 572 1.52 -2.97 -33.89
N GLN A 573 0.48 -3.68 -34.20
CA GLN A 573 0.29 -5.08 -33.91
C GLN A 573 0.37 -5.85 -35.23
N ASP A 574 1.28 -6.79 -35.33
CA ASP A 574 1.55 -7.66 -36.48
C ASP A 574 1.14 -9.08 -36.07
N ASN A 575 0.01 -9.53 -36.56
CA ASN A 575 -0.51 -10.87 -36.29
C ASN A 575 0.02 -11.83 -37.34
N ARG A 576 0.69 -12.88 -36.90
CA ARG A 576 1.33 -13.89 -37.74
C ARG A 576 0.69 -15.26 -37.60
N GLN A 577 -0.45 -15.33 -36.89
CA GLN A 577 -1.19 -16.56 -36.74
C GLN A 577 -1.69 -17.07 -38.10
N PRO A 578 -1.51 -18.37 -38.41
CA PRO A 578 -2.02 -18.95 -39.63
C PRO A 578 -3.52 -18.73 -39.77
N GLY A 579 -3.94 -18.21 -40.93
CA GLY A 579 -5.34 -17.90 -41.22
C GLY A 579 -5.86 -16.58 -40.63
N ARG A 580 -5.00 -15.84 -39.93
CA ARG A 580 -5.30 -14.52 -39.35
C ARG A 580 -4.20 -13.49 -39.63
N GLU A 581 -3.44 -13.68 -40.70
CA GLU A 581 -2.30 -12.82 -41.05
C GLU A 581 -2.74 -11.37 -41.37
N ASN A 582 -4.00 -11.16 -41.68
CA ASN A 582 -4.56 -9.83 -41.91
C ASN A 582 -5.11 -9.15 -40.64
N ALA A 583 -5.09 -9.84 -39.50
CA ALA A 583 -5.56 -9.26 -38.23
C ALA A 583 -4.52 -8.27 -37.64
N ASP A 584 -3.98 -7.43 -38.51
CA ASP A 584 -3.04 -6.36 -38.15
C ASP A 584 -3.78 -5.11 -37.69
N PHE A 585 -3.20 -4.46 -36.68
CA PHE A 585 -3.75 -3.25 -36.12
C PHE A 585 -2.68 -2.16 -36.00
N LYS A 586 -3.00 -0.94 -36.43
CA LYS A 586 -2.10 0.21 -36.35
C LYS A 586 -2.81 1.38 -35.67
N THR A 587 -2.11 2.01 -34.73
CA THR A 587 -2.61 3.20 -34.06
C THR A 587 -1.59 4.32 -34.14
N ARG A 588 -2.05 5.53 -34.38
CA ARG A 588 -1.27 6.74 -34.34
C ARG A 588 -1.98 7.82 -33.56
N VAL A 589 -1.37 8.27 -32.47
CA VAL A 589 -1.92 9.31 -31.61
C VAL A 589 -0.98 10.52 -31.61
N HIS A 590 -1.55 11.70 -31.86
CA HIS A 590 -0.91 12.99 -31.65
C HIS A 590 -1.63 13.68 -30.50
N ALA A 591 -0.95 13.96 -29.40
CA ALA A 591 -1.50 14.68 -28.26
C ALA A 591 -0.73 15.99 -28.06
N PHE A 592 -1.48 17.09 -27.97
CA PHE A 592 -0.98 18.41 -27.66
C PHE A 592 -1.59 18.88 -26.35
N SER A 593 -0.77 19.40 -25.47
CA SER A 593 -1.23 19.99 -24.21
C SER A 593 -0.60 21.36 -24.02
N THR A 594 -1.37 22.30 -23.50
CA THR A 594 -0.86 23.63 -23.16
C THR A 594 -1.43 24.01 -21.81
N GLN A 595 -0.55 24.48 -20.94
CA GLN A 595 -0.90 25.04 -19.65
C GLN A 595 -0.46 26.50 -19.61
N LEU A 596 -1.38 27.40 -19.30
CA LEU A 596 -1.12 28.81 -19.22
C LEU A 596 -1.51 29.35 -17.84
N MET A 597 -0.62 30.04 -17.16
CA MET A 597 -0.85 30.72 -15.91
C MET A 597 -0.82 32.26 -16.11
N PRO A 598 -1.90 32.89 -16.60
CA PRO A 598 -1.92 34.35 -16.85
C PRO A 598 -1.66 35.14 -15.59
N THR A 599 -2.15 34.63 -14.45
CA THR A 599 -1.90 35.14 -13.10
C THR A 599 -1.52 34.02 -12.17
N PRO A 600 -0.92 34.27 -11.00
CA PRO A 600 -0.62 33.20 -10.01
C PRO A 600 -1.87 32.46 -9.50
N THR A 601 -3.06 33.03 -9.70
CA THR A 601 -4.34 32.50 -9.23
C THR A 601 -5.17 31.81 -10.31
N LEU A 602 -4.78 31.91 -11.59
CA LEU A 602 -5.53 31.36 -12.71
C LEU A 602 -4.64 30.44 -13.54
N MET A 603 -5.05 29.20 -13.69
CA MET A 603 -4.44 28.22 -14.57
C MET A 603 -5.46 27.81 -15.63
N LEU A 604 -5.04 27.82 -16.87
CA LEU A 604 -5.80 27.39 -18.03
C LEU A 604 -5.09 26.20 -18.68
N ASP A 605 -5.84 25.14 -18.96
CA ASP A 605 -5.36 23.92 -19.59
C ASP A 605 -6.08 23.73 -20.92
N LEU A 606 -5.33 23.41 -21.97
CA LEU A 606 -5.83 23.08 -23.30
C LEU A 606 -5.26 21.72 -23.71
N GLY A 607 -6.12 20.84 -24.23
CA GLY A 607 -5.72 19.54 -24.77
C GLY A 607 -6.32 19.31 -26.16
N LEU A 608 -5.53 18.76 -27.05
CA LEU A 608 -5.93 18.37 -28.41
C LEU A 608 -5.33 16.99 -28.71
N ASP A 609 -6.19 15.99 -28.95
CA ASP A 609 -5.76 14.66 -29.36
C ASP A 609 -6.35 14.32 -30.73
N PHE A 610 -5.49 13.72 -31.54
CA PHE A 610 -5.85 13.15 -32.84
C PHE A 610 -5.40 11.70 -32.86
N ASP A 611 -6.33 10.80 -32.91
CA ASP A 611 -6.09 9.36 -32.92
C ASP A 611 -6.62 8.77 -34.24
N ARG A 612 -5.81 7.92 -34.85
CA ARG A 612 -6.16 7.14 -36.01
C ARG A 612 -5.83 5.68 -35.74
N ALA A 613 -6.84 4.85 -35.77
CA ALA A 613 -6.74 3.40 -35.64
C ALA A 613 -7.12 2.73 -36.94
N GLU A 614 -6.33 1.78 -37.38
CA GLU A 614 -6.55 1.00 -38.61
C GLU A 614 -6.60 -0.49 -38.26
N SER A 615 -7.67 -1.18 -38.61
CA SER A 615 -7.83 -2.62 -38.58
C SER A 615 -7.74 -3.14 -40.02
N GLU A 616 -6.71 -3.92 -40.32
CA GLU A 616 -6.55 -4.47 -41.66
C GLU A 616 -7.55 -5.62 -41.93
N GLU A 617 -7.91 -6.40 -40.90
CA GLU A 617 -8.87 -7.50 -40.99
C GLU A 617 -10.28 -6.99 -41.37
N GLU A 618 -10.70 -5.91 -40.73
CA GLU A 618 -12.03 -5.32 -41.00
C GLU A 618 -11.98 -4.30 -42.14
N GLY A 619 -10.78 -3.91 -42.60
CA GLY A 619 -10.64 -2.82 -43.57
C GLY A 619 -11.11 -1.47 -43.05
N GLN A 620 -11.22 -1.34 -41.72
CA GLN A 620 -11.81 -0.19 -41.06
C GLN A 620 -10.71 0.77 -40.58
N VAL A 621 -10.98 2.06 -40.70
CA VAL A 621 -10.16 3.12 -40.17
C VAL A 621 -11.02 3.99 -39.28
N ASP A 622 -10.68 4.07 -38.02
CA ASP A 622 -11.33 4.92 -37.03
C ASP A 622 -10.52 6.18 -36.78
N LEU A 623 -11.20 7.31 -36.77
CA LEU A 623 -10.66 8.63 -36.52
C LEU A 623 -11.31 9.19 -35.26
N ARG A 624 -10.46 9.53 -34.27
CA ARG A 624 -10.94 10.15 -33.05
C ARG A 624 -10.25 11.50 -32.85
N ARG A 625 -11.05 12.52 -32.54
CA ARG A 625 -10.57 13.84 -32.20
C ARG A 625 -11.11 14.23 -30.85
N ARG A 626 -10.24 14.68 -29.97
CA ARG A 626 -10.62 15.19 -28.66
C ARG A 626 -10.09 16.60 -28.51
N PHE A 627 -10.92 17.46 -28.00
CA PHE A 627 -10.59 18.81 -27.58
C PHE A 627 -11.00 18.98 -26.12
N GLY A 628 -10.10 19.47 -25.27
CA GLY A 628 -10.36 19.73 -23.87
C GLY A 628 -9.88 21.11 -23.46
N VAL A 629 -10.68 21.78 -22.64
CA VAL A 629 -10.34 23.06 -22.01
C VAL A 629 -10.63 22.94 -20.52
N GLY A 630 -9.65 23.33 -19.71
CA GLY A 630 -9.75 23.41 -18.26
C GLY A 630 -9.42 24.84 -17.78
N ALA A 631 -10.04 25.26 -16.70
CA ALA A 631 -9.70 26.48 -16.00
C ALA A 631 -9.80 26.25 -14.48
N ASN A 632 -8.71 26.51 -13.76
CA ASN A 632 -8.67 26.51 -12.31
C ASN A 632 -8.33 27.91 -11.83
N TRP A 633 -9.27 28.53 -11.14
CA TRP A 633 -9.15 29.91 -10.71
C TRP A 633 -9.36 30.03 -9.20
N ALA A 634 -8.33 30.42 -8.46
CA ALA A 634 -8.45 30.90 -7.09
C ALA A 634 -8.99 32.35 -7.12
N ALA A 635 -10.32 32.48 -7.33
CA ALA A 635 -11.00 33.76 -7.57
C ALA A 635 -10.89 34.73 -6.39
N PHE A 636 -10.91 34.17 -5.16
CA PHE A 636 -10.75 34.91 -3.90
C PHE A 636 -9.88 34.08 -2.96
N ALA A 637 -9.40 34.68 -1.88
CA ALA A 637 -8.52 34.02 -0.91
C ALA A 637 -9.03 32.68 -0.36
N ARG A 638 -10.33 32.42 -0.46
CA ARG A 638 -10.98 31.21 0.09
C ARG A 638 -11.89 30.49 -0.91
N THR A 639 -11.95 30.96 -2.15
CA THR A 639 -12.87 30.46 -3.15
C THR A 639 -12.13 30.10 -4.41
N SER A 640 -12.29 28.86 -4.86
CA SER A 640 -11.77 28.36 -6.13
C SER A 640 -12.92 27.95 -7.06
N ILE A 641 -12.69 28.15 -8.34
CA ILE A 641 -13.60 27.75 -9.42
C ILE A 641 -12.80 26.85 -10.36
N ALA A 642 -13.29 25.64 -10.58
CA ALA A 642 -12.79 24.70 -11.58
C ALA A 642 -13.83 24.52 -12.67
N LEU A 643 -13.44 24.73 -13.92
CA LEU A 643 -14.28 24.53 -15.11
C LEU A 643 -13.57 23.57 -16.05
N ASN A 644 -14.30 22.62 -16.61
CA ASN A 644 -13.77 21.71 -17.60
C ASN A 644 -14.82 21.53 -18.72
N ALA A 645 -14.37 21.58 -19.95
CA ALA A 645 -15.19 21.25 -21.11
C ALA A 645 -14.39 20.37 -22.04
N SER A 646 -15.00 19.31 -22.57
CA SER A 646 -14.38 18.43 -23.55
C SER A 646 -15.36 18.06 -24.64
N ARG A 647 -14.84 17.93 -25.86
CA ARG A 647 -15.56 17.39 -27.01
C ARG A 647 -14.75 16.25 -27.60
N ALA A 648 -15.41 15.14 -27.84
CA ALA A 648 -14.89 14.00 -28.60
C ALA A 648 -15.74 13.82 -29.86
N ASP A 649 -15.10 13.53 -30.99
CA ASP A 649 -15.70 13.18 -32.27
C ASP A 649 -15.00 11.91 -32.75
N ASP A 650 -15.67 10.80 -32.61
CA ASP A 650 -15.20 9.47 -33.01
C ASP A 650 -15.98 9.07 -34.26
N ARG A 651 -15.30 8.75 -35.36
CA ARG A 651 -15.93 8.35 -36.62
C ARG A 651 -15.07 7.34 -37.37
N ASP A 652 -15.71 6.53 -38.19
CA ASP A 652 -15.03 5.75 -39.21
C ASP A 652 -14.61 6.64 -40.39
N ALA A 653 -13.62 6.21 -41.19
CA ALA A 653 -13.12 7.00 -42.32
C ALA A 653 -14.16 7.15 -43.45
N ALA A 654 -15.13 6.24 -43.52
CA ALA A 654 -16.24 6.28 -44.49
C ALA A 654 -17.39 7.20 -44.04
N ASP A 655 -17.32 7.71 -42.80
CA ASP A 655 -18.35 8.53 -42.16
C ASP A 655 -19.74 7.83 -42.12
N THR A 656 -19.70 6.49 -41.99
CA THR A 656 -20.90 5.66 -41.83
C THR A 656 -21.35 5.59 -40.39
N ARG A 657 -20.38 5.56 -39.45
CA ARG A 657 -20.60 5.59 -38.00
C ARG A 657 -19.94 6.81 -37.39
N ARG A 658 -20.67 7.53 -36.53
CA ARG A 658 -20.17 8.69 -35.86
C ARG A 658 -20.70 8.77 -34.42
N ARG A 659 -19.83 9.03 -33.47
CA ARG A 659 -20.15 9.32 -32.08
C ARG A 659 -19.60 10.68 -31.72
N GLU A 660 -20.45 11.58 -31.32
CA GLU A 660 -20.06 12.87 -30.75
C GLU A 660 -20.37 12.87 -29.25
N ALA A 661 -19.42 13.30 -28.43
CA ALA A 661 -19.63 13.50 -27.01
C ALA A 661 -19.17 14.89 -26.62
N LEU A 662 -20.01 15.64 -25.91
CA LEU A 662 -19.69 16.93 -25.32
C LEU A 662 -19.92 16.81 -23.82
N GLN A 663 -18.88 17.08 -23.03
CA GLN A 663 -18.95 17.08 -21.58
C GLN A 663 -18.57 18.45 -21.06
N PHE A 664 -19.30 18.92 -20.09
CA PHE A 664 -19.00 20.13 -19.33
C PHE A 664 -19.14 19.84 -17.85
N SER A 665 -18.19 20.31 -17.05
CA SER A 665 -18.27 20.28 -15.59
C SER A 665 -17.76 21.59 -15.01
N GLY A 666 -18.42 22.05 -13.97
CA GLY A 666 -18.01 23.22 -13.21
C GLY A 666 -18.16 22.95 -11.72
N GLN A 667 -17.17 23.35 -10.93
CA GLN A 667 -17.21 23.28 -9.48
C GLN A 667 -16.76 24.60 -8.89
N LEU A 668 -17.57 25.14 -7.99
CA LEU A 668 -17.21 26.23 -7.10
C LEU A 668 -16.97 25.63 -5.73
N SER A 669 -15.83 25.90 -5.12
CA SER A 669 -15.48 25.47 -3.78
C SER A 669 -15.11 26.69 -2.94
N SER A 670 -15.66 26.81 -1.74
CA SER A 670 -15.40 27.93 -0.85
C SER A 670 -15.16 27.46 0.57
N ALA A 671 -14.02 27.83 1.14
CA ALA A 671 -13.72 27.56 2.54
C ALA A 671 -14.62 28.42 3.45
N LEU A 672 -15.10 27.81 4.53
CA LEU A 672 -16.03 28.39 5.50
C LEU A 672 -15.27 28.95 6.72
N PRO A 673 -15.05 30.27 6.80
CA PRO A 673 -14.16 30.90 7.79
C PRO A 673 -14.69 30.88 9.22
N TRP A 674 -15.98 30.66 9.40
CA TRP A 674 -16.65 30.69 10.70
C TRP A 674 -16.45 29.42 11.54
N LEU A 675 -15.76 28.43 11.00
CA LEU A 675 -15.37 27.21 11.71
C LEU A 675 -13.97 27.28 12.35
N GLY A 676 -13.32 28.45 12.33
CA GLY A 676 -12.01 28.66 12.95
C GLY A 676 -10.89 27.88 12.23
N GLU A 677 -10.06 27.20 13.03
CA GLU A 677 -8.98 26.32 12.51
C GLU A 677 -9.50 25.01 11.90
N HIS A 678 -10.75 24.66 12.15
CA HIS A 678 -11.40 23.49 11.59
C HIS A 678 -11.80 23.75 10.14
N GLY A 679 -11.32 22.92 9.23
CA GLY A 679 -11.57 23.09 7.80
C GLY A 679 -13.02 22.77 7.44
N GLY A 680 -13.76 23.74 6.92
CA GLY A 680 -15.07 23.53 6.29
C GLY A 680 -15.04 24.04 4.86
N THR A 681 -15.63 23.29 3.93
CA THR A 681 -15.73 23.67 2.52
C THR A 681 -17.17 23.46 2.04
N PHE A 682 -17.74 24.50 1.48
CA PHE A 682 -18.95 24.42 0.66
C PHE A 682 -18.55 24.18 -0.77
N PHE A 683 -19.26 23.31 -1.49
CA PHE A 683 -19.12 23.16 -2.92
C PHE A 683 -20.45 23.17 -3.64
N LEU A 684 -20.42 23.65 -4.87
CA LEU A 684 -21.51 23.58 -5.84
C LEU A 684 -20.92 23.01 -7.13
N ARG A 685 -21.47 21.92 -7.61
CA ARG A 685 -21.03 21.22 -8.81
C ARG A 685 -22.14 21.17 -9.85
N TYR A 686 -21.76 21.42 -11.07
CA TYR A 686 -22.61 21.19 -12.24
C TYR A 686 -21.91 20.23 -13.20
N SER A 687 -22.62 19.28 -13.74
CA SER A 687 -22.13 18.44 -14.84
C SER A 687 -23.19 18.35 -15.94
N ARG A 688 -22.73 18.31 -17.17
CA ARG A 688 -23.57 18.04 -18.36
C ARG A 688 -22.81 17.18 -19.34
N SER A 689 -23.45 16.11 -19.81
CA SER A 689 -22.99 15.25 -20.89
C SER A 689 -24.03 15.23 -21.99
N LEU A 690 -23.57 15.38 -23.21
CA LEU A 690 -24.37 15.25 -24.43
C LEU A 690 -23.66 14.23 -25.28
N GLU A 691 -24.37 13.18 -25.69
CA GLU A 691 -23.85 12.18 -26.60
C GLU A 691 -24.80 12.03 -27.78
N ARG A 692 -24.26 11.93 -28.99
CA ARG A 692 -24.97 11.61 -30.20
C ARG A 692 -24.28 10.48 -30.89
N PHE A 693 -25.02 9.46 -31.24
CA PHE A 693 -24.58 8.34 -32.02
C PHE A 693 -25.37 8.30 -33.33
N GLU A 694 -24.67 8.27 -34.45
CA GLU A 694 -25.24 8.18 -35.79
C GLU A 694 -24.64 6.96 -36.49
N ASP A 695 -25.51 6.06 -36.98
CA ASP A 695 -25.12 4.93 -37.80
C ASP A 695 -25.97 4.94 -39.04
N ARG A 696 -25.36 5.30 -40.18
CA ARG A 696 -26.05 5.43 -41.47
C ARG A 696 -26.33 4.10 -42.13
N GLU A 697 -25.64 3.03 -41.74
CA GLU A 697 -25.88 1.70 -42.26
C GLU A 697 -27.19 1.13 -41.72
N PHE A 698 -27.49 1.44 -40.45
CA PHE A 698 -28.70 0.98 -39.77
C PHE A 698 -29.77 2.08 -39.65
N ASP A 699 -29.58 3.26 -40.27
CA ASP A 699 -30.47 4.42 -40.20
C ASP A 699 -30.78 4.83 -38.72
N LEU A 700 -29.74 4.84 -37.89
CA LEU A 700 -29.85 5.05 -36.47
C LEU A 700 -29.25 6.43 -36.12
N ASP A 701 -30.07 7.30 -35.50
CA ASP A 701 -29.63 8.60 -34.96
C ASP A 701 -30.19 8.75 -33.54
N GLU A 702 -29.33 8.50 -32.57
CA GLU A 702 -29.69 8.55 -31.16
C GLU A 702 -28.92 9.68 -30.45
N SER A 703 -29.62 10.38 -29.58
CA SER A 703 -28.99 11.43 -28.77
C SER A 703 -29.37 11.29 -27.30
N PHE A 704 -28.38 11.39 -26.44
CA PHE A 704 -28.56 11.33 -25.02
C PHE A 704 -28.01 12.61 -24.37
N ALA A 705 -28.77 13.17 -23.45
CA ALA A 705 -28.33 14.32 -22.68
C ALA A 705 -28.55 14.02 -21.18
N MET A 706 -27.52 14.19 -20.40
CA MET A 706 -27.58 14.07 -18.96
C MET A 706 -27.01 15.33 -18.31
N TRP A 707 -27.66 15.79 -17.26
CA TRP A 707 -27.15 16.89 -16.46
C TRP A 707 -27.42 16.65 -14.97
N SER A 708 -26.54 17.17 -14.13
CA SER A 708 -26.73 17.20 -12.68
C SER A 708 -26.27 18.52 -12.08
N TRP A 709 -26.95 18.91 -11.01
CA TRP A 709 -26.55 19.94 -10.08
C TRP A 709 -26.44 19.30 -8.70
N ASP A 710 -25.29 19.44 -8.06
CA ASP A 710 -25.02 18.91 -6.73
C ASP A 710 -24.41 20.02 -5.87
N SER A 711 -24.84 20.10 -4.62
CA SER A 711 -24.23 20.98 -3.62
C SER A 711 -23.86 20.16 -2.41
N GLY A 712 -22.83 20.59 -1.68
CA GLY A 712 -22.48 19.90 -0.47
C GLY A 712 -21.61 20.71 0.46
N LEU A 713 -21.44 20.15 1.63
CA LEU A 713 -20.61 20.68 2.69
C LEU A 713 -19.65 19.55 3.11
N SER A 714 -18.38 19.87 3.19
CA SER A 714 -17.36 18.97 3.75
C SER A 714 -16.71 19.66 4.93
N PHE A 715 -16.57 18.95 6.03
CA PHE A 715 -15.95 19.43 7.25
C PHE A 715 -14.83 18.49 7.67
N THR A 716 -13.72 19.05 8.11
CA THR A 716 -12.64 18.31 8.74
C THR A 716 -12.39 18.93 10.11
N PHE A 717 -12.51 18.12 11.16
CA PHE A 717 -12.30 18.51 12.54
C PHE A 717 -11.04 17.80 13.05
N PHE A 718 -10.19 18.52 13.79
CA PHE A 718 -8.93 18.10 14.40
C PHE A 718 -7.80 17.90 13.42
#